data_fd093a78b9d88f23c60d1b00c623a9e8
#
_entry.id   fd093a78b9d88f23c60d1b00c623a9e8
#
_cell.length_a   1.000
_cell.length_b   1.000
_cell.length_c   1.000
_cell.angle_alpha   90.00
_cell.angle_beta   90.00
_cell.angle_gamma   90.00
#
_symmetry.space_group_name_H-M   'P 1'
#
loop_
_entity.id
_entity.type
_entity.pdbx_description
1 polymer ?
#
loop_
_entity_poly.entity_id
_entity_poly.type
_entity_poly.pdbx_seq_one_letter_code
_entity_poly.pdbx_strand_id
1 'polypeptide(L)'
;MKKFISIFLLLYITLPINAQDKTNELSGFIIHKQENGSNGSLDGANIFLIYAKDTLKTTSINGVFRFKPIKTGKAKLIITAIGCRKVEKELNIIAGKNSNLYIEILDESIQLEEVTIKGRIPIVTQNGDTLIFNPKAVNVQEGDVAMNIVEQLPGTETDDHSVKIMGKQVTKTYIDGRLIFGSDPMAALKNLSATDVLKIKAYDEYENTKTKKLMYRGDLTRVLNIETKSKLISSWKAHLLASTGSNMDSKNDRGKFRKGLGLTTNFFSEKFLLTSNVFHNNINRKSNNIKNVLSISDPGSTYNETTYADLATERSWDTENGTYGTFRAFYTFGYNRDNTNTRSEQHYFPSNNYQQRLYEEQNSNSDRKQNHYSEFSFSNSNDKWGEFRWNQLITYNNNKDWQSLYIYNEENNLQTSKSLMHYDNLNKNFHVKEDVSYVNSITDRIGYTLESSVDINKGKNHSLRIDTLESSTTQTYLTIPSKLRNTEWNGNAQLIYILNPENDTQISFDYSVKYENGWKHQFAWNMLSPTNPQTDEANTYSYKINNLTQKQEVSFHFFPFQKTSCDISAGLKETTLKRKEKEMDNYRKTFISPTVAISFVHTDITKSWSAAYRLHNFAPNIVQLRPQIDNSNPYMLRSGNPNLKQSYLHSFLFNCNRMLGKHNHTIGVIINASIRQHSPVAKTT
;
A
#
# COMPACT_ATOMS: atom_id res chain seq x y z
N MET A 1 -3.45 31.48 19.67
CA MET A 1 -2.63 31.56 18.46
C MET A 1 -1.78 32.83 18.36
N LYS A 2 -2.29 34.04 18.58
CA LYS A 2 -1.46 35.29 18.49
C LYS A 2 -0.29 35.40 19.48
N LYS A 3 -0.37 34.81 20.66
CA LYS A 3 0.73 34.84 21.66
C LYS A 3 1.85 33.84 21.40
N PHE A 4 1.60 32.75 20.65
CA PHE A 4 2.63 31.79 20.27
C PHE A 4 3.48 32.26 19.09
N ILE A 5 2.90 33.05 18.19
CA ILE A 5 3.61 33.65 17.04
C ILE A 5 4.60 34.70 17.49
N SER A 6 4.30 35.44 18.56
CA SER A 6 5.21 36.46 19.14
C SER A 6 6.45 35.85 19.79
N ILE A 7 6.35 34.68 20.39
CA ILE A 7 7.51 33.99 21.00
C ILE A 7 8.43 33.40 19.90
N PHE A 8 7.86 32.93 18.81
CA PHE A 8 8.66 32.44 17.67
C PHE A 8 9.36 33.56 16.90
N LEU A 9 8.73 34.72 16.82
CA LEU A 9 9.34 35.91 16.19
C LEU A 9 10.45 36.53 17.05
N LEU A 10 10.35 36.43 18.39
CA LEU A 10 11.39 36.93 19.30
C LEU A 10 12.63 36.02 19.31
N LEU A 11 12.50 34.74 19.04
CA LEU A 11 13.64 33.81 18.91
C LEU A 11 14.43 34.03 17.60
N TYR A 12 13.82 34.68 16.60
CA TYR A 12 14.47 34.96 15.31
C TYR A 12 15.33 36.25 15.34
N ILE A 13 15.16 37.10 16.35
CA ILE A 13 15.85 38.42 16.41
C ILE A 13 17.13 38.38 17.24
N THR A 14 17.46 37.27 17.91
CA THR A 14 18.65 37.16 18.78
C THR A 14 19.79 36.30 18.23
N LEU A 15 19.75 35.93 16.95
CA LEU A 15 20.95 35.32 16.35
C LEU A 15 21.88 36.44 15.90
N PRO A 16 23.08 36.56 16.47
CA PRO A 16 24.05 37.53 16.00
C PRO A 16 24.46 37.17 14.56
N ILE A 17 24.22 38.06 13.62
CA ILE A 17 24.82 38.02 12.29
C ILE A 17 26.30 38.28 12.47
N ASN A 18 27.07 37.23 12.66
CA ASN A 18 28.52 37.33 12.57
C ASN A 18 28.92 37.47 11.09
N ALA A 19 29.37 38.66 10.76
CA ALA A 19 29.95 38.97 9.48
C ALA A 19 31.12 38.02 9.18
N GLN A 20 31.15 37.55 7.93
CA GLN A 20 32.23 36.96 7.16
C GLN A 20 33.49 36.57 7.94
N ASP A 21 33.47 35.45 8.63
CA ASP A 21 34.72 34.77 8.98
C ASP A 21 35.30 34.15 7.71
N LYS A 22 36.56 34.51 7.40
CA LYS A 22 37.33 33.81 6.39
C LYS A 22 37.36 32.33 6.77
N THR A 23 36.57 31.53 6.04
CA THR A 23 36.46 30.10 6.33
C THR A 23 37.83 29.45 6.09
N ASN A 24 38.43 28.95 7.17
CA ASN A 24 39.68 28.18 7.07
C ASN A 24 39.43 26.89 6.29
N GLU A 25 40.38 26.52 5.47
CA GLU A 25 40.32 25.33 4.61
C GLU A 25 41.63 24.55 4.74
N LEU A 26 41.52 23.23 4.79
CA LEU A 26 42.60 22.26 4.69
C LEU A 26 42.41 21.40 3.46
N SER A 27 43.36 21.39 2.55
CA SER A 27 43.36 20.50 1.40
C SER A 27 44.69 19.80 1.22
N GLY A 28 44.67 18.62 0.66
CA GLY A 28 45.87 17.85 0.39
C GLY A 28 45.64 16.81 -0.70
N PHE A 29 46.73 16.17 -1.07
CA PHE A 29 46.77 15.13 -2.08
C PHE A 29 47.35 13.85 -1.48
N ILE A 30 46.72 12.70 -1.74
CA ILE A 30 47.17 11.40 -1.28
C ILE A 30 47.75 10.63 -2.45
N ILE A 31 49.01 10.24 -2.29
CA ILE A 31 49.71 9.41 -3.26
C ILE A 31 49.79 7.99 -2.70
N HIS A 32 49.28 7.05 -3.46
CA HIS A 32 49.43 5.64 -3.18
C HIS A 32 50.71 5.11 -3.82
N LYS A 33 51.61 4.66 -2.99
CA LYS A 33 52.90 4.08 -3.39
C LYS A 33 52.81 2.56 -3.30
N GLN A 34 52.68 1.95 -4.46
CA GLN A 34 52.57 0.49 -4.55
C GLN A 34 53.92 -0.21 -4.42
N GLU A 35 53.97 -1.45 -3.94
CA GLU A 35 55.20 -2.23 -3.81
C GLU A 35 55.97 -2.41 -5.14
N ASN A 36 55.27 -2.36 -6.27
CA ASN A 36 55.85 -2.43 -7.62
C ASN A 36 56.57 -1.13 -8.09
N GLY A 37 56.61 -0.11 -7.23
CA GLY A 37 57.22 1.18 -7.52
C GLY A 37 56.38 2.16 -8.31
N SER A 38 55.12 1.83 -8.66
CA SER A 38 54.19 2.77 -9.30
C SER A 38 53.53 3.69 -8.27
N ASN A 39 53.32 4.95 -8.64
CA ASN A 39 52.61 5.92 -7.82
C ASN A 39 51.28 6.28 -8.49
N GLY A 40 50.18 6.21 -7.73
CA GLY A 40 48.86 6.60 -8.19
C GLY A 40 48.14 7.54 -7.23
N SER A 41 47.10 8.19 -7.67
CA SER A 41 46.19 8.89 -6.77
C SER A 41 45.29 7.86 -6.02
N LEU A 42 45.05 8.06 -4.74
CA LEU A 42 44.22 7.16 -3.93
C LEU A 42 42.81 7.73 -3.79
N ASP A 43 41.82 7.05 -4.41
CA ASP A 43 40.43 7.39 -4.31
C ASP A 43 39.72 6.60 -3.19
N GLY A 44 38.70 7.20 -2.57
CA GLY A 44 37.92 6.57 -1.55
C GLY A 44 38.61 6.37 -0.20
N ALA A 45 39.80 6.94 0.03
CA ALA A 45 40.41 6.91 1.35
C ALA A 45 39.58 7.71 2.35
N ASN A 46 39.37 7.17 3.54
CA ASN A 46 38.69 7.88 4.63
C ASN A 46 39.70 8.77 5.35
N ILE A 47 39.39 10.07 5.46
CA ILE A 47 40.24 11.08 6.10
C ILE A 47 39.48 11.66 7.28
N PHE A 48 40.11 11.60 8.46
CA PHE A 48 39.59 12.15 9.72
C PHE A 48 40.50 13.26 10.20
N LEU A 49 39.93 14.41 10.49
CA LEU A 49 40.62 15.53 11.13
C LEU A 49 40.08 15.67 12.55
N ILE A 50 40.92 15.31 13.53
CA ILE A 50 40.54 15.17 14.94
C ILE A 50 41.09 16.33 15.75
N TYR A 51 40.19 17.02 16.41
CA TYR A 51 40.49 18.02 17.46
C TYR A 51 40.22 17.40 18.84
N ALA A 52 40.64 18.08 19.91
CA ALA A 52 40.45 17.57 21.27
C ALA A 52 38.99 17.25 21.62
N LYS A 53 37.98 17.90 20.97
CA LYS A 53 36.54 17.74 21.26
C LYS A 53 35.68 17.53 20.02
N ASP A 54 36.31 17.31 18.83
CA ASP A 54 35.57 17.31 17.59
C ASP A 54 36.30 16.51 16.51
N THR A 55 35.56 15.85 15.61
CA THR A 55 36.14 15.07 14.52
C THR A 55 35.41 15.38 13.22
N LEU A 56 36.11 15.85 12.21
CA LEU A 56 35.62 16.05 10.86
C LEU A 56 36.04 14.87 9.98
N LYS A 57 35.18 14.45 9.07
CA LYS A 57 35.42 13.34 8.16
C LYS A 57 35.21 13.79 6.71
N THR A 58 36.08 13.31 5.80
CA THR A 58 35.93 13.44 4.35
C THR A 58 36.49 12.19 3.67
N THR A 59 36.31 12.08 2.35
CA THR A 59 36.90 11.02 1.52
C THR A 59 37.72 11.67 0.39
N SER A 60 38.73 10.96 -0.11
CA SER A 60 39.51 11.43 -1.27
C SER A 60 38.78 11.14 -2.59
N ILE A 61 38.85 12.11 -3.53
CA ILE A 61 38.37 11.97 -4.90
C ILE A 61 39.54 12.38 -5.83
N ASN A 62 39.94 11.52 -6.73
CA ASN A 62 41.17 11.68 -7.54
C ASN A 62 42.40 11.98 -6.68
N GLY A 63 42.51 11.35 -5.51
CA GLY A 63 43.55 11.57 -4.54
C GLY A 63 43.47 12.90 -3.76
N VAL A 64 42.53 13.79 -4.07
CA VAL A 64 42.36 15.08 -3.39
C VAL A 64 41.38 14.97 -2.25
N PHE A 65 41.70 15.55 -1.11
CA PHE A 65 40.77 15.75 -0.02
C PHE A 65 40.68 17.22 0.39
N ARG A 66 39.52 17.60 0.95
CA ARG A 66 39.28 18.96 1.39
C ARG A 66 38.35 18.98 2.62
N PHE A 67 38.72 19.77 3.61
CA PHE A 67 37.91 20.17 4.74
C PHE A 67 37.62 21.66 4.72
N LYS A 68 36.34 22.01 4.81
CA LYS A 68 35.90 23.41 4.88
C LYS A 68 34.46 23.45 5.44
N PRO A 69 34.18 24.27 6.46
CA PRO A 69 35.09 25.08 7.28
C PRO A 69 35.80 24.25 8.35
N ILE A 70 36.98 24.69 8.77
CA ILE A 70 37.77 24.07 9.84
C ILE A 70 38.19 25.09 10.91
N LYS A 71 38.47 24.61 12.11
CA LYS A 71 38.99 25.44 13.23
C LYS A 71 40.50 25.55 13.16
N THR A 72 41.04 26.68 13.60
CA THR A 72 42.51 26.85 13.78
C THR A 72 43.00 26.15 15.04
N GLY A 73 44.25 25.69 15.06
CA GLY A 73 44.85 25.02 16.21
C GLY A 73 45.47 23.66 15.89
N LYS A 74 45.90 22.96 16.92
CA LYS A 74 46.44 21.61 16.77
C LYS A 74 45.32 20.59 16.44
N ALA A 75 45.54 19.79 15.41
CA ALA A 75 44.64 18.73 14.97
C ALA A 75 45.48 17.53 14.53
N LYS A 76 44.90 16.34 14.68
CA LYS A 76 45.46 15.08 14.21
C LYS A 76 44.73 14.64 12.94
N LEU A 77 45.47 14.48 11.84
CA LEU A 77 44.93 13.92 10.60
C LEU A 77 45.19 12.41 10.59
N ILE A 78 44.14 11.65 10.36
CA ILE A 78 44.21 10.20 10.21
C ILE A 78 43.64 9.83 8.84
N ILE A 79 44.40 9.04 8.08
CA ILE A 79 44.00 8.55 6.77
C ILE A 79 44.02 7.04 6.78
N THR A 80 42.90 6.45 6.33
CA THR A 80 42.74 4.99 6.22
C THR A 80 42.16 4.63 4.86
N ALA A 81 42.70 3.57 4.27
CA ALA A 81 42.17 2.98 3.05
C ALA A 81 42.34 1.47 3.10
N ILE A 82 41.47 0.74 2.36
CA ILE A 82 41.53 -0.72 2.31
C ILE A 82 42.86 -1.15 1.65
N GLY A 83 43.57 -2.04 2.28
CA GLY A 83 44.86 -2.57 1.77
C GLY A 83 46.06 -1.62 1.93
N CYS A 84 45.89 -0.50 2.64
CA CYS A 84 46.94 0.49 2.85
C CYS A 84 47.20 0.72 4.32
N ARG A 85 48.45 0.99 4.64
CA ARG A 85 48.90 1.31 5.99
C ARG A 85 48.29 2.63 6.47
N LYS A 86 47.68 2.61 7.64
CA LYS A 86 47.13 3.83 8.29
C LYS A 86 48.20 4.87 8.47
N VAL A 87 47.90 6.11 8.04
CA VAL A 87 48.77 7.29 8.22
C VAL A 87 48.18 8.23 9.26
N GLU A 88 48.97 8.63 10.22
CA GLU A 88 48.65 9.60 11.25
C GLU A 88 49.63 10.76 11.20
N LYS A 89 49.14 12.03 11.15
CA LYS A 89 49.96 13.22 11.10
C LYS A 89 49.39 14.30 11.98
N GLU A 90 50.23 14.87 12.82
CA GLU A 90 49.86 16.03 13.62
C GLU A 90 50.03 17.30 12.76
N LEU A 91 49.02 18.15 12.80
CA LEU A 91 48.97 19.41 12.02
C LEU A 91 48.70 20.58 12.96
N ASN A 92 49.31 21.71 12.64
CA ASN A 92 48.95 22.98 13.25
C ASN A 92 48.25 23.85 12.19
N ILE A 93 46.94 23.96 12.32
CA ILE A 93 46.08 24.64 11.35
C ILE A 93 46.11 26.14 11.64
N ILE A 94 46.58 26.93 10.66
CA ILE A 94 46.60 28.39 10.72
C ILE A 94 45.39 29.00 10.03
N ALA A 95 45.12 30.27 10.29
CA ALA A 95 43.99 30.96 9.66
C ALA A 95 44.24 31.11 8.14
N GLY A 96 43.21 30.80 7.36
CA GLY A 96 43.22 30.87 5.89
C GLY A 96 43.30 29.51 5.22
N LYS A 97 43.95 29.44 4.05
CA LYS A 97 44.11 28.18 3.29
C LYS A 97 45.35 27.45 3.76
N ASN A 98 45.15 26.24 4.30
CA ASN A 98 46.17 25.24 4.58
C ASN A 98 46.21 24.26 3.41
N SER A 99 46.93 24.58 2.33
CA SER A 99 47.00 23.77 1.12
C SER A 99 48.41 23.20 0.94
N ASN A 100 48.56 22.26 -0.02
CA ASN A 100 49.79 21.56 -0.38
C ASN A 100 50.25 20.49 0.61
N LEU A 101 49.31 19.81 1.27
CA LEU A 101 49.63 18.64 2.05
C LEU A 101 49.75 17.41 1.12
N TYR A 102 50.96 16.91 0.96
CA TYR A 102 51.23 15.68 0.23
C TYR A 102 51.40 14.54 1.25
N ILE A 103 50.65 13.46 1.07
CA ILE A 103 50.67 12.33 1.97
C ILE A 103 50.87 11.06 1.16
N GLU A 104 51.92 10.33 1.47
CA GLU A 104 52.21 9.05 0.88
C GLU A 104 51.59 7.95 1.74
N ILE A 105 50.89 7.03 1.11
CA ILE A 105 50.34 5.85 1.72
C ILE A 105 50.97 4.62 1.05
N LEU A 106 51.42 3.71 1.85
CA LEU A 106 52.04 2.45 1.41
C LEU A 106 51.06 1.30 1.50
N ASP A 107 51.21 0.30 0.65
CA ASP A 107 50.52 -0.98 0.81
C ASP A 107 50.85 -1.60 2.17
N GLU A 108 49.84 -2.17 2.78
CA GLU A 108 49.99 -3.04 3.96
C GLU A 108 49.63 -4.46 3.53
N SER A 109 50.65 -5.30 3.38
CA SER A 109 50.42 -6.74 3.23
C SER A 109 49.87 -7.24 4.56
N ILE A 110 48.56 -7.34 4.67
CA ILE A 110 47.91 -8.01 5.80
C ILE A 110 48.21 -9.50 5.62
N GLN A 111 49.16 -10.02 6.37
CA GLN A 111 49.14 -11.44 6.67
C GLN A 111 47.85 -11.72 7.40
N LEU A 112 46.90 -12.28 6.69
CA LEU A 112 45.64 -12.75 7.29
C LEU A 112 46.06 -13.85 8.30
N GLU A 113 46.01 -13.51 9.58
CA GLU A 113 45.97 -14.52 10.62
C GLU A 113 44.86 -15.49 10.26
N GLU A 114 45.12 -16.76 10.44
CA GLU A 114 44.25 -17.90 10.22
C GLU A 114 42.79 -17.52 10.42
N VAL A 115 41.98 -17.48 9.33
CA VAL A 115 40.56 -17.15 9.38
C VAL A 115 39.91 -18.27 10.18
N THR A 116 39.74 -18.04 11.45
CA THR A 116 38.80 -18.81 12.24
C THR A 116 37.44 -18.59 11.57
N ILE A 117 36.96 -19.56 10.81
CA ILE A 117 35.61 -19.56 10.23
C ILE A 117 34.67 -19.56 11.41
N LYS A 118 34.33 -18.36 11.90
CA LYS A 118 33.14 -18.18 12.74
C LYS A 118 31.98 -18.59 11.86
N GLY A 119 31.40 -19.75 12.18
CA GLY A 119 30.31 -20.30 11.38
C GLY A 119 29.32 -19.22 11.07
N ARG A 120 28.90 -19.07 9.79
CA ARG A 120 27.88 -18.14 9.40
C ARG A 120 26.66 -18.45 10.25
N ILE A 121 26.17 -17.45 10.98
CA ILE A 121 24.91 -17.56 11.72
C ILE A 121 23.83 -17.87 10.68
N PRO A 122 23.15 -19.02 10.74
CA PRO A 122 22.13 -19.33 9.76
C PRO A 122 21.01 -18.29 9.84
N ILE A 123 20.55 -17.79 8.68
CA ILE A 123 19.45 -16.82 8.61
C ILE A 123 18.18 -17.45 9.19
N VAL A 124 17.96 -18.75 8.91
CA VAL A 124 16.79 -19.49 9.38
C VAL A 124 17.22 -20.84 9.96
N THR A 125 16.60 -21.21 11.07
CA THR A 125 16.67 -22.54 11.67
C THR A 125 15.27 -23.06 11.90
N GLN A 126 15.09 -24.38 11.88
CA GLN A 126 13.82 -25.02 12.14
C GLN A 126 13.86 -25.74 13.48
N ASN A 127 12.83 -25.55 14.29
CA ASN A 127 12.62 -26.29 15.53
C ASN A 127 11.19 -26.82 15.54
N GLY A 128 11.02 -28.13 15.31
CA GLY A 128 9.69 -28.72 15.09
C GLY A 128 8.96 -28.07 13.92
N ASP A 129 7.77 -27.56 14.17
CA ASP A 129 6.92 -26.86 13.19
C ASP A 129 7.13 -25.32 13.18
N THR A 130 8.20 -24.83 13.81
CA THR A 130 8.51 -23.40 13.88
C THR A 130 9.78 -23.06 13.10
N LEU A 131 9.68 -22.10 12.19
CA LEU A 131 10.83 -21.41 11.58
C LEU A 131 11.31 -20.31 12.51
N ILE A 132 12.60 -20.27 12.79
CA ILE A 132 13.24 -19.26 13.62
C ILE A 132 14.21 -18.49 12.75
N PHE A 133 13.94 -17.22 12.51
CA PHE A 133 14.80 -16.32 11.76
C PHE A 133 15.67 -15.49 12.69
N ASN A 134 16.92 -15.31 12.30
CA ASN A 134 17.89 -14.55 13.08
C ASN A 134 18.14 -13.18 12.43
N PRO A 135 17.69 -12.07 13.01
CA PRO A 135 17.90 -10.73 12.47
C PRO A 135 19.36 -10.32 12.33
N LYS A 136 20.29 -10.95 13.11
CA LYS A 136 21.72 -10.68 12.99
C LYS A 136 22.34 -11.16 11.67
N ALA A 137 21.62 -12.01 10.94
CA ALA A 137 22.09 -12.55 9.66
C ALA A 137 21.62 -11.70 8.45
N VAL A 138 20.82 -10.65 8.68
CA VAL A 138 20.34 -9.70 7.65
C VAL A 138 20.89 -8.30 7.93
N ASN A 139 20.94 -7.49 6.88
CA ASN A 139 21.48 -6.13 7.00
C ASN A 139 20.40 -5.19 7.55
N VAL A 140 20.59 -4.74 8.80
CA VAL A 140 19.69 -3.82 9.50
C VAL A 140 20.40 -2.48 9.67
N GLN A 141 19.78 -1.42 9.19
CA GLN A 141 20.27 -0.04 9.35
C GLN A 141 19.60 0.65 10.53
N GLU A 142 20.25 1.66 11.09
CA GLU A 142 19.63 2.52 12.09
C GLU A 142 18.40 3.23 11.50
N GLY A 143 17.29 3.18 12.23
CA GLY A 143 15.99 3.66 11.76
C GLY A 143 15.16 2.65 10.97
N ASP A 144 15.63 1.39 10.73
CA ASP A 144 14.83 0.32 10.16
C ASP A 144 13.75 -0.19 11.10
N VAL A 145 12.64 -0.66 10.52
CA VAL A 145 11.55 -1.32 11.24
C VAL A 145 11.59 -2.83 11.02
N ALA A 146 10.86 -3.57 11.84
CA ALA A 146 10.81 -5.03 11.75
C ALA A 146 10.41 -5.54 10.35
N MET A 147 9.61 -4.76 9.60
CA MET A 147 9.26 -5.04 8.22
C MET A 147 10.48 -5.17 7.31
N ASN A 148 11.48 -4.30 7.47
CA ASN A 148 12.70 -4.34 6.66
C ASN A 148 13.56 -5.60 6.95
N ILE A 149 13.42 -6.19 8.15
CA ILE A 149 14.00 -7.50 8.41
C ILE A 149 13.23 -8.57 7.64
N VAL A 150 11.89 -8.58 7.76
CA VAL A 150 11.02 -9.59 7.15
C VAL A 150 11.18 -9.62 5.62
N GLU A 151 11.31 -8.46 4.97
CA GLU A 151 11.56 -8.34 3.53
C GLU A 151 12.83 -9.05 3.05
N GLN A 152 13.83 -9.19 3.92
CA GLN A 152 15.12 -9.84 3.63
C GLN A 152 15.15 -11.32 4.00
N LEU A 153 14.08 -11.87 4.62
CA LEU A 153 14.05 -13.26 5.04
C LEU A 153 13.77 -14.20 3.85
N PRO A 154 14.40 -15.37 3.81
CA PRO A 154 14.15 -16.34 2.74
C PRO A 154 12.72 -16.90 2.83
N GLY A 155 12.05 -16.99 1.67
CA GLY A 155 10.69 -17.51 1.57
C GLY A 155 9.61 -16.53 2.01
N THR A 156 9.93 -15.25 2.15
CA THR A 156 8.95 -14.19 2.41
C THR A 156 8.59 -13.46 1.13
N GLU A 157 7.31 -13.12 1.00
CA GLU A 157 6.75 -12.24 -0.01
C GLU A 157 6.03 -11.11 0.72
N THR A 158 6.32 -9.87 0.39
CA THR A 158 5.76 -8.70 1.05
C THR A 158 5.17 -7.74 0.02
N ASP A 159 4.03 -7.18 0.33
CA ASP A 159 3.44 -6.06 -0.38
C ASP A 159 3.02 -4.97 0.63
N ASP A 160 2.42 -3.87 0.17
CA ASP A 160 2.01 -2.74 1.02
C ASP A 160 0.97 -3.14 2.09
N HIS A 161 0.26 -4.25 1.90
CA HIS A 161 -0.89 -4.66 2.71
C HIS A 161 -0.76 -6.06 3.32
N SER A 162 0.18 -6.88 2.86
CA SER A 162 0.31 -8.26 3.29
C SER A 162 1.74 -8.78 3.37
N VAL A 163 1.91 -9.79 4.20
CA VAL A 163 3.15 -10.59 4.32
C VAL A 163 2.78 -12.05 4.15
N LYS A 164 3.51 -12.76 3.30
CA LYS A 164 3.42 -14.20 3.17
C LYS A 164 4.76 -14.84 3.55
N ILE A 165 4.69 -15.95 4.24
CA ILE A 165 5.87 -16.78 4.58
C ILE A 165 5.62 -18.18 4.06
N MET A 166 6.52 -18.64 3.19
CA MET A 166 6.39 -19.93 2.48
C MET A 166 5.04 -20.05 1.75
N GLY A 167 4.61 -18.97 1.07
CA GLY A 167 3.36 -18.88 0.31
C GLY A 167 2.09 -18.77 1.14
N LYS A 168 2.14 -18.85 2.47
CA LYS A 168 1.01 -18.64 3.37
C LYS A 168 0.96 -17.20 3.88
N GLN A 169 -0.20 -16.59 3.81
CA GLN A 169 -0.41 -15.25 4.36
C GLN A 169 -0.32 -15.27 5.89
N VAL A 170 0.43 -14.32 6.44
CA VAL A 170 0.48 -14.08 7.87
C VAL A 170 -0.79 -13.35 8.30
N THR A 171 -1.51 -13.93 9.24
CA THR A 171 -2.79 -13.39 9.73
C THR A 171 -2.65 -12.61 11.03
N LYS A 172 -1.63 -12.94 11.84
CA LYS A 172 -1.37 -12.32 13.14
C LYS A 172 0.12 -12.15 13.36
N THR A 173 0.49 -11.05 14.02
CA THR A 173 1.87 -10.84 14.50
C THR A 173 1.85 -10.61 16.02
N TYR A 174 2.52 -11.49 16.73
CA TYR A 174 2.75 -11.35 18.16
C TYR A 174 4.06 -10.60 18.41
N ILE A 175 4.10 -9.83 19.48
CA ILE A 175 5.33 -9.24 20.04
C ILE A 175 5.49 -9.80 21.46
N ASP A 176 6.58 -10.54 21.70
CA ASP A 176 6.85 -11.26 22.94
C ASP A 176 5.69 -12.18 23.39
N GLY A 177 5.02 -12.83 22.42
CA GLY A 177 3.90 -13.72 22.65
C GLY A 177 2.55 -13.00 22.84
N ARG A 178 2.48 -11.67 22.65
CA ARG A 178 1.27 -10.84 22.83
C ARG A 178 0.78 -10.33 21.49
N LEU A 179 -0.51 -10.45 21.24
CA LEU A 179 -1.19 -9.87 20.08
C LEU A 179 -1.47 -8.39 20.36
N ILE A 180 -0.55 -7.50 20.01
CA ILE A 180 -0.65 -6.07 20.37
C ILE A 180 -1.46 -5.29 19.33
N PHE A 181 -1.32 -5.61 18.04
CA PHE A 181 -1.97 -4.89 16.94
C PHE A 181 -3.18 -5.65 16.37
N GLY A 182 -3.85 -6.46 17.19
CA GLY A 182 -4.99 -7.28 16.75
C GLY A 182 -4.62 -8.21 15.59
N SER A 183 -5.49 -8.29 14.61
CA SER A 183 -5.28 -9.11 13.41
C SER A 183 -4.54 -8.38 12.26
N ASP A 184 -3.96 -7.21 12.52
CA ASP A 184 -3.17 -6.50 11.52
C ASP A 184 -1.66 -6.80 11.69
N PRO A 185 -1.10 -7.78 10.94
CA PRO A 185 0.29 -8.14 11.04
C PRO A 185 1.22 -7.01 10.56
N MET A 186 0.75 -6.17 9.66
CA MET A 186 1.54 -5.09 9.07
C MET A 186 1.76 -3.95 10.08
N ALA A 187 0.77 -3.65 10.90
CA ALA A 187 0.90 -2.62 11.93
C ALA A 187 2.02 -2.98 12.93
N ALA A 188 2.09 -4.23 13.37
CA ALA A 188 3.18 -4.71 14.24
C ALA A 188 4.56 -4.54 13.57
N LEU A 189 4.69 -4.97 12.32
CA LEU A 189 5.96 -4.95 11.58
C LEU A 189 6.43 -3.52 11.24
N LYS A 190 5.51 -2.62 10.91
CA LYS A 190 5.82 -1.22 10.56
C LYS A 190 6.13 -0.32 11.77
N ASN A 191 5.65 -0.69 12.95
CA ASN A 191 5.79 0.13 14.15
C ASN A 191 6.89 -0.35 15.13
N LEU A 192 7.43 -1.55 14.97
CA LEU A 192 8.52 -2.06 15.80
C LEU A 192 9.87 -1.74 15.16
N SER A 193 10.79 -1.14 15.94
CA SER A 193 12.15 -0.89 15.46
C SER A 193 12.91 -2.19 15.19
N ALA A 194 13.60 -2.28 14.05
CA ALA A 194 14.42 -3.44 13.70
C ALA A 194 15.55 -3.69 14.73
N THR A 195 16.08 -2.63 15.33
CA THR A 195 17.12 -2.73 16.36
C THR A 195 16.64 -3.42 17.65
N ASP A 196 15.33 -3.39 17.92
CA ASP A 196 14.74 -4.03 19.10
C ASP A 196 14.45 -5.52 18.89
N VAL A 197 14.46 -5.99 17.65
CA VAL A 197 14.16 -7.40 17.32
C VAL A 197 15.31 -8.31 17.72
N LEU A 198 15.02 -9.35 18.48
CA LEU A 198 15.95 -10.39 18.87
C LEU A 198 15.84 -11.62 17.96
N LYS A 199 14.60 -12.08 17.72
CA LYS A 199 14.28 -13.24 16.88
C LYS A 199 12.89 -13.05 16.27
N ILE A 200 12.67 -13.67 15.11
CA ILE A 200 11.34 -13.77 14.49
C ILE A 200 11.01 -15.25 14.35
N LYS A 201 9.88 -15.68 14.88
CA LYS A 201 9.38 -17.05 14.79
C LYS A 201 8.16 -17.06 13.87
N ALA A 202 8.10 -18.01 12.93
CA ALA A 202 6.93 -18.26 12.10
C ALA A 202 6.44 -19.69 12.31
N TYR A 203 5.17 -19.83 12.65
CA TYR A 203 4.53 -21.13 12.87
C TYR A 203 3.05 -21.05 12.48
N ASP A 204 2.41 -22.22 12.43
CA ASP A 204 0.97 -22.29 12.18
C ASP A 204 0.23 -22.46 13.50
N GLU A 205 -0.84 -21.68 13.68
CA GLU A 205 -1.76 -21.82 14.80
C GLU A 205 -3.21 -21.75 14.31
N TYR A 206 -4.13 -22.28 15.09
CA TYR A 206 -5.52 -22.07 14.81
C TYR A 206 -5.89 -20.58 14.98
N GLU A 207 -6.79 -20.08 14.16
CA GLU A 207 -7.20 -18.67 14.16
C GLU A 207 -7.61 -18.20 15.57
N ASN A 208 -8.26 -19.05 16.33
CA ASN A 208 -8.64 -18.81 17.71
C ASN A 208 -7.99 -19.81 18.66
N THR A 209 -6.80 -19.48 19.16
CA THR A 209 -6.02 -20.34 20.07
C THR A 209 -6.56 -20.36 21.49
N LYS A 210 -7.43 -19.43 21.86
CA LYS A 210 -7.97 -19.32 23.23
C LYS A 210 -9.11 -20.29 23.50
N THR A 211 -9.76 -20.81 22.45
CA THR A 211 -10.86 -21.76 22.61
C THR A 211 -10.36 -23.20 22.61
N LYS A 212 -10.95 -24.02 23.48
CA LYS A 212 -10.68 -25.46 23.55
C LYS A 212 -11.56 -26.26 22.59
N LYS A 213 -12.69 -25.73 22.16
CA LYS A 213 -13.63 -26.41 21.24
C LYS A 213 -13.11 -26.34 19.81
N LEU A 214 -13.05 -27.46 19.12
CA LEU A 214 -12.50 -27.58 17.77
C LEU A 214 -13.13 -26.57 16.77
N MET A 215 -14.45 -26.42 16.86
CA MET A 215 -15.21 -25.51 16.00
C MET A 215 -14.93 -24.04 16.18
N TYR A 216 -14.38 -23.64 17.33
CA TYR A 216 -13.99 -22.25 17.59
C TYR A 216 -12.55 -21.98 17.22
N ARG A 217 -11.76 -22.99 16.95
CA ARG A 217 -10.34 -22.81 16.64
C ARG A 217 -10.14 -22.08 15.32
N GLY A 218 -11.13 -22.14 14.42
CA GLY A 218 -11.01 -21.58 13.08
C GLY A 218 -10.00 -22.33 12.23
N ASP A 219 -9.58 -21.72 11.15
CA ASP A 219 -8.60 -22.28 10.25
C ASP A 219 -7.19 -22.26 10.82
N LEU A 220 -6.35 -23.18 10.35
CA LEU A 220 -4.92 -23.18 10.66
C LEU A 220 -4.21 -22.11 9.85
N THR A 221 -3.73 -21.06 10.49
CA THR A 221 -3.19 -19.86 9.86
C THR A 221 -1.73 -19.64 10.21
N ARG A 222 -0.97 -19.02 9.31
CA ARG A 222 0.42 -18.63 9.55
C ARG A 222 0.48 -17.38 10.43
N VAL A 223 1.30 -17.45 11.49
CA VAL A 223 1.54 -16.33 12.41
C VAL A 223 3.03 -16.06 12.57
N LEU A 224 3.33 -14.80 12.91
CA LEU A 224 4.65 -14.37 13.33
C LEU A 224 4.67 -14.08 14.83
N ASN A 225 5.77 -14.44 15.51
CA ASN A 225 6.05 -13.98 16.86
C ASN A 225 7.43 -13.33 16.88
N ILE A 226 7.47 -12.04 17.16
CA ILE A 226 8.69 -11.24 17.25
C ILE A 226 9.10 -11.19 18.71
N GLU A 227 10.26 -11.80 19.02
CA GLU A 227 10.88 -11.65 20.34
C GLU A 227 11.74 -10.39 20.35
N THR A 228 11.56 -9.54 21.35
CA THR A 228 12.33 -8.30 21.51
C THR A 228 13.52 -8.48 22.47
N LYS A 229 14.55 -7.65 22.34
CA LYS A 229 15.74 -7.65 23.21
C LYS A 229 15.41 -7.25 24.66
N SER A 230 14.43 -6.36 24.81
CA SER A 230 13.85 -6.00 26.10
C SER A 230 12.36 -6.27 26.04
N LYS A 231 11.82 -7.07 26.94
CA LYS A 231 10.36 -7.31 27.00
C LYS A 231 9.63 -5.98 27.09
N LEU A 232 8.73 -5.72 26.15
CA LEU A 232 7.91 -4.49 26.11
C LEU A 232 6.88 -4.53 27.25
N ILE A 233 7.22 -3.96 28.40
CA ILE A 233 6.31 -3.88 29.56
C ILE A 233 5.39 -2.66 29.42
N SER A 234 5.95 -1.50 29.13
CA SER A 234 5.25 -0.24 28.79
C SER A 234 6.26 0.71 28.21
N SER A 235 6.00 1.29 27.06
CA SER A 235 6.95 2.21 26.41
C SER A 235 6.27 3.28 25.58
N TRP A 236 6.85 4.47 25.58
CA TRP A 236 6.58 5.53 24.63
C TRP A 236 7.69 5.61 23.60
N LYS A 237 7.30 5.74 22.32
CA LYS A 237 8.23 6.05 21.24
C LYS A 237 7.69 7.24 20.44
N ALA A 238 8.55 8.20 20.15
CA ALA A 238 8.20 9.35 19.32
C ALA A 238 9.29 9.59 18.29
N HIS A 239 8.90 9.83 17.04
CA HIS A 239 9.78 10.20 15.95
C HIS A 239 9.30 11.52 15.37
N LEU A 240 10.19 12.50 15.31
CA LEU A 240 9.97 13.79 14.65
C LEU A 240 10.83 13.85 13.39
N LEU A 241 10.20 14.19 12.28
CA LEU A 241 10.86 14.47 11.03
C LEU A 241 10.56 15.91 10.62
N ALA A 242 11.59 16.65 10.25
CA ALA A 242 11.43 17.95 9.63
C ALA A 242 12.35 18.02 8.40
N SER A 243 11.84 18.50 7.28
CA SER A 243 12.59 18.69 6.06
C SER A 243 12.23 20.03 5.43
N THR A 244 13.20 20.65 4.77
CA THR A 244 13.00 21.88 4.03
C THR A 244 13.88 21.88 2.78
N GLY A 245 13.43 22.55 1.74
CA GLY A 245 14.15 22.66 0.48
C GLY A 245 13.61 23.80 -0.37
N SER A 246 14.27 24.09 -1.47
CA SER A 246 13.86 25.10 -2.42
C SER A 246 13.97 24.55 -3.84
N ASN A 247 12.96 24.83 -4.66
CA ASN A 247 13.02 24.60 -6.11
C ASN A 247 13.30 25.95 -6.79
N MET A 248 14.53 26.13 -7.22
CA MET A 248 14.99 27.40 -7.82
C MET A 248 14.38 27.68 -9.20
N ASP A 249 13.95 26.63 -9.92
CA ASP A 249 13.40 26.75 -11.28
C ASP A 249 11.89 26.98 -11.32
N SER A 250 11.22 27.01 -10.17
CA SER A 250 9.79 27.21 -10.13
C SER A 250 9.41 28.67 -10.39
N LYS A 251 8.68 28.89 -11.48
CA LYS A 251 8.08 30.20 -11.81
C LYS A 251 6.89 30.56 -10.90
N ASN A 252 6.33 29.58 -10.18
CA ASN A 252 5.20 29.75 -9.25
C ASN A 252 5.68 29.87 -7.81
N ASP A 253 5.28 30.93 -7.10
CA ASP A 253 5.63 31.17 -5.69
C ASP A 253 5.27 30.01 -4.74
N ARG A 254 4.22 29.25 -5.04
CA ARG A 254 3.81 28.07 -4.26
C ARG A 254 4.78 26.90 -4.36
N GLY A 255 5.56 26.81 -5.42
CA GLY A 255 6.53 25.73 -5.64
C GLY A 255 7.95 26.02 -5.16
N LYS A 256 8.26 27.27 -4.82
CA LYS A 256 9.63 27.69 -4.45
C LYS A 256 10.08 27.10 -3.12
N PHE A 257 9.23 27.11 -2.11
CA PHE A 257 9.58 26.59 -0.78
C PHE A 257 8.97 25.23 -0.55
N ARG A 258 9.81 24.24 -0.34
CA ARG A 258 9.44 22.86 -0.07
C ARG A 258 9.63 22.55 1.41
N LYS A 259 8.64 21.96 2.04
CA LYS A 259 8.66 21.60 3.46
C LYS A 259 8.02 20.24 3.68
N GLY A 260 8.51 19.56 4.70
CA GLY A 260 7.91 18.34 5.21
C GLY A 260 8.01 18.32 6.74
N LEU A 261 6.93 17.94 7.39
CA LEU A 261 6.87 17.74 8.83
C LEU A 261 6.15 16.44 9.11
N GLY A 262 6.75 15.58 9.93
CA GLY A 262 6.16 14.31 10.36
C GLY A 262 6.36 14.09 11.85
N LEU A 263 5.32 13.64 12.53
CA LEU A 263 5.36 13.22 13.94
C LEU A 263 4.68 11.86 14.03
N THR A 264 5.40 10.88 14.56
CA THR A 264 4.86 9.58 14.91
C THR A 264 5.01 9.39 16.42
N THR A 265 3.93 9.01 17.09
CA THR A 265 3.95 8.66 18.50
C THR A 265 3.30 7.31 18.70
N ASN A 266 3.94 6.46 19.50
CA ASN A 266 3.46 5.13 19.82
C ASN A 266 3.55 4.91 21.33
N PHE A 267 2.48 4.46 21.93
CA PHE A 267 2.42 3.97 23.29
C PHE A 267 2.05 2.49 23.29
N PHE A 268 2.84 1.68 23.93
CA PHE A 268 2.63 0.25 24.08
C PHE A 268 2.51 -0.11 25.55
N SER A 269 1.52 -0.90 25.89
CA SER A 269 1.41 -1.58 27.17
C SER A 269 0.85 -2.98 27.00
N GLU A 270 0.75 -3.74 28.06
CA GLU A 270 0.29 -5.13 28.01
C GLU A 270 -1.12 -5.29 27.42
N LYS A 271 -2.03 -4.37 27.70
CA LYS A 271 -3.45 -4.45 27.32
C LYS A 271 -3.94 -3.26 26.51
N PHE A 272 -3.06 -2.30 26.22
CA PHE A 272 -3.44 -1.07 25.55
C PHE A 272 -2.37 -0.60 24.59
N LEU A 273 -2.80 -0.22 23.39
CA LEU A 273 -2.00 0.39 22.35
C LEU A 273 -2.60 1.74 21.97
N LEU A 274 -1.75 2.73 21.77
CA LEU A 274 -2.10 3.99 21.12
C LEU A 274 -1.02 4.36 20.13
N THR A 275 -1.40 4.60 18.89
CA THR A 275 -0.49 5.11 17.85
C THR A 275 -1.08 6.34 17.19
N SER A 276 -0.26 7.32 16.89
CA SER A 276 -0.66 8.50 16.14
C SER A 276 0.45 8.91 15.18
N ASN A 277 0.09 9.17 13.95
CA ASN A 277 0.97 9.73 12.93
C ASN A 277 0.34 11.01 12.39
N VAL A 278 1.14 12.05 12.27
CA VAL A 278 0.75 13.28 11.58
C VAL A 278 1.86 13.63 10.61
N PHE A 279 1.51 13.85 9.37
CA PHE A 279 2.46 14.13 8.32
C PHE A 279 1.92 15.19 7.37
N HIS A 280 2.74 16.16 7.05
CA HIS A 280 2.45 17.16 6.03
C HIS A 280 3.68 17.40 5.17
N ASN A 281 3.52 17.40 3.85
CA ASN A 281 4.59 17.77 2.93
C ASN A 281 4.08 18.38 1.63
N ASN A 282 4.94 19.17 0.99
CA ASN A 282 4.76 19.63 -0.39
C ASN A 282 6.01 19.35 -1.26
N ILE A 283 6.75 18.29 -0.96
CA ILE A 283 7.98 17.88 -1.64
C ILE A 283 7.76 16.87 -2.78
N ASN A 284 6.60 16.87 -3.39
CA ASN A 284 6.17 15.97 -4.48
C ASN A 284 6.20 14.48 -4.09
N ARG A 285 5.64 14.15 -2.91
CA ARG A 285 5.61 12.78 -2.41
C ARG A 285 4.20 12.36 -2.01
N LYS A 286 3.81 11.18 -2.45
CA LYS A 286 2.53 10.55 -2.14
C LYS A 286 2.59 9.59 -0.94
N SER A 287 3.78 9.35 -0.37
CA SER A 287 3.96 8.34 0.68
C SER A 287 3.69 8.88 2.08
N ASN A 288 2.94 8.11 2.85
CA ASN A 288 2.66 8.33 4.27
C ASN A 288 3.80 7.82 5.17
N ASN A 289 4.81 7.17 4.60
CA ASN A 289 5.90 6.57 5.37
C ASN A 289 7.01 7.60 5.59
N ILE A 290 7.35 7.86 6.83
CA ILE A 290 8.41 8.79 7.25
C ILE A 290 9.76 8.44 6.58
N LYS A 291 10.10 7.17 6.44
CA LYS A 291 11.31 6.72 5.73
C LYS A 291 11.32 7.09 4.25
N ASN A 292 10.18 7.00 3.61
CA ASN A 292 10.05 7.36 2.20
C ASN A 292 10.11 8.88 1.95
N VAL A 293 10.18 9.74 2.96
CA VAL A 293 10.34 11.19 2.80
C VAL A 293 11.65 11.58 2.10
N LEU A 294 12.67 10.74 2.16
CA LEU A 294 13.97 11.00 1.53
C LEU A 294 14.08 10.50 0.08
N SER A 295 13.16 9.66 -0.44
CA SER A 295 13.20 9.22 -1.84
C SER A 295 12.44 10.18 -2.75
N ILE A 296 13.09 10.79 -3.69
CA ILE A 296 12.48 11.65 -4.71
C ILE A 296 11.69 10.77 -5.67
N SER A 297 10.38 10.97 -5.77
CA SER A 297 9.59 10.20 -6.72
C SER A 297 8.50 11.06 -7.37
N ASP A 298 8.23 10.75 -8.58
CA ASP A 298 7.26 11.27 -9.50
C ASP A 298 7.71 12.49 -10.31
N PRO A 299 8.48 12.24 -11.40
CA PRO A 299 8.89 13.30 -12.31
C PRO A 299 7.73 13.93 -13.09
N GLY A 300 6.52 13.36 -13.02
CA GLY A 300 5.34 13.85 -13.74
C GLY A 300 4.52 14.91 -13.01
N SER A 301 4.70 15.13 -11.70
CA SER A 301 3.93 16.13 -10.97
C SER A 301 4.69 17.43 -10.79
N THR A 302 4.11 18.53 -11.22
CA THR A 302 4.69 19.89 -11.02
C THR A 302 4.54 20.37 -9.57
N TYR A 303 3.50 19.92 -8.87
CA TYR A 303 3.25 20.24 -7.46
C TYR A 303 2.36 19.18 -6.80
N ASN A 304 2.83 18.62 -5.71
CA ASN A 304 2.03 17.73 -4.85
C ASN A 304 2.12 18.21 -3.39
N GLU A 305 0.96 18.31 -2.74
CA GLU A 305 0.83 18.62 -1.32
C GLU A 305 0.02 17.51 -0.66
N THR A 306 0.60 16.89 0.35
CA THR A 306 -0.04 15.79 1.09
C THR A 306 -0.08 16.12 2.58
N THR A 307 -1.26 15.99 3.18
CA THR A 307 -1.45 15.97 4.63
C THR A 307 -2.08 14.66 5.01
N TYR A 308 -1.52 14.01 5.99
CA TYR A 308 -2.01 12.74 6.50
C TYR A 308 -1.99 12.78 8.03
N ALA A 309 -3.04 12.29 8.66
CA ALA A 309 -3.09 12.08 10.10
C ALA A 309 -3.84 10.79 10.39
N ASP A 310 -3.31 9.97 11.27
CA ASP A 310 -4.00 8.80 11.79
C ASP A 310 -3.93 8.73 13.31
N LEU A 311 -4.90 8.03 13.86
CA LEU A 311 -4.99 7.68 15.27
C LEU A 311 -5.52 6.26 15.36
N ALA A 312 -4.76 5.37 15.99
CA ALA A 312 -5.20 4.01 16.27
C ALA A 312 -5.11 3.73 17.76
N THR A 313 -6.11 3.08 18.31
CA THR A 313 -6.10 2.56 19.67
C THR A 313 -6.65 1.16 19.72
N GLU A 314 -6.05 0.34 20.56
CA GLU A 314 -6.50 -1.03 20.80
C GLU A 314 -6.44 -1.34 22.29
N ARG A 315 -7.46 -2.01 22.78
CA ARG A 315 -7.52 -2.56 24.13
C ARG A 315 -7.88 -4.04 24.05
N SER A 316 -7.10 -4.86 24.71
CA SER A 316 -7.38 -6.28 24.88
C SER A 316 -7.65 -6.62 26.35
N TRP A 317 -8.41 -7.66 26.59
CA TRP A 317 -8.67 -8.22 27.91
C TRP A 317 -8.70 -9.73 27.85
N ASP A 318 -8.28 -10.34 28.94
CA ASP A 318 -8.31 -11.75 29.21
C ASP A 318 -8.76 -11.92 30.67
N THR A 319 -9.80 -12.70 30.90
CA THR A 319 -10.35 -12.89 32.24
C THR A 319 -10.11 -14.31 32.74
N GLU A 320 -10.05 -14.47 34.06
CA GLU A 320 -9.89 -15.80 34.69
C GLU A 320 -10.98 -16.80 34.29
N ASN A 321 -12.13 -16.32 33.87
CA ASN A 321 -13.25 -17.14 33.37
C ASN A 321 -13.09 -17.60 31.90
N GLY A 322 -11.92 -17.40 31.30
CA GLY A 322 -11.64 -17.81 29.91
C GLY A 322 -12.31 -16.90 28.86
N THR A 323 -12.76 -15.69 29.23
CA THR A 323 -13.25 -14.71 28.26
C THR A 323 -12.10 -13.87 27.74
N TYR A 324 -11.92 -13.88 26.43
CA TYR A 324 -10.94 -13.06 25.73
C TYR A 324 -11.64 -12.07 24.80
N GLY A 325 -11.17 -10.85 24.74
CA GLY A 325 -11.74 -9.88 23.82
C GLY A 325 -10.77 -8.77 23.42
N THR A 326 -11.13 -8.09 22.35
CA THR A 326 -10.40 -6.92 21.85
C THR A 326 -11.38 -5.84 21.39
N PHE A 327 -11.01 -4.60 21.60
CA PHE A 327 -11.64 -3.44 21.01
C PHE A 327 -10.58 -2.61 20.31
N ARG A 328 -10.84 -2.24 19.06
CA ARG A 328 -9.97 -1.37 18.26
C ARG A 328 -10.78 -0.22 17.71
N ALA A 329 -10.17 0.94 17.68
CA ALA A 329 -10.66 2.09 16.94
C ALA A 329 -9.51 2.68 16.12
N PHE A 330 -9.79 2.99 14.87
CA PHE A 330 -8.84 3.57 13.94
C PHE A 330 -9.50 4.72 13.18
N TYR A 331 -8.79 5.82 13.03
CA TYR A 331 -9.22 6.95 12.24
C TYR A 331 -8.07 7.46 11.39
N THR A 332 -8.34 7.73 10.12
CA THR A 332 -7.39 8.34 9.20
C THR A 332 -8.02 9.53 8.49
N PHE A 333 -7.27 10.61 8.42
CA PHE A 333 -7.52 11.75 7.56
C PHE A 333 -6.44 11.85 6.50
N GLY A 334 -6.83 11.98 5.25
CA GLY A 334 -5.94 12.21 4.13
C GLY A 334 -6.40 13.43 3.31
N TYR A 335 -5.49 14.35 3.05
CA TYR A 335 -5.67 15.42 2.08
C TYR A 335 -4.52 15.37 1.08
N ASN A 336 -4.85 15.32 -0.20
CA ASN A 336 -3.89 15.37 -1.28
C ASN A 336 -4.30 16.44 -2.29
N ARG A 337 -3.34 17.24 -2.70
CA ARG A 337 -3.47 18.16 -3.82
C ARG A 337 -2.35 17.88 -4.80
N ASP A 338 -2.70 17.59 -6.02
CA ASP A 338 -1.77 17.26 -7.10
C ASP A 338 -2.04 18.20 -8.29
N ASN A 339 -0.98 18.79 -8.83
CA ASN A 339 -1.06 19.57 -10.05
C ASN A 339 -0.02 18.98 -11.02
N THR A 340 -0.47 18.58 -12.18
CA THR A 340 0.40 18.05 -13.24
C THR A 340 0.22 18.86 -14.51
N ASN A 341 1.32 19.17 -15.17
CA ASN A 341 1.32 19.75 -16.51
C ASN A 341 2.21 18.90 -17.39
N THR A 342 1.65 18.33 -18.43
CA THR A 342 2.40 17.57 -19.43
C THR A 342 2.23 18.21 -20.80
N ARG A 343 3.30 18.28 -21.56
CA ARG A 343 3.27 18.66 -22.96
C ARG A 343 3.94 17.56 -23.76
N SER A 344 3.28 17.07 -24.77
CA SER A 344 3.83 16.16 -25.75
C SER A 344 3.74 16.76 -27.13
N GLU A 345 4.77 16.55 -27.91
CA GLU A 345 4.87 17.03 -29.27
C GLU A 345 5.36 15.88 -30.13
N GLN A 346 4.61 15.54 -31.17
CA GLN A 346 4.91 14.42 -32.07
C GLN A 346 5.04 14.96 -33.48
N HIS A 347 6.22 14.82 -34.07
CA HIS A 347 6.50 15.15 -35.45
C HIS A 347 6.46 13.89 -36.30
N TYR A 348 5.55 13.84 -37.26
CA TYR A 348 5.48 12.80 -38.25
C TYR A 348 6.16 13.28 -39.51
N PHE A 349 7.27 12.67 -39.88
CA PHE A 349 8.01 13.02 -41.05
C PHE A 349 7.31 12.49 -42.31
N PRO A 350 7.39 13.23 -43.45
CA PRO A 350 6.75 12.81 -44.67
C PRO A 350 7.36 11.49 -45.21
N SER A 351 6.51 10.61 -45.70
CA SER A 351 6.89 9.37 -46.39
C SER A 351 6.11 9.26 -47.69
N ASN A 352 6.40 8.28 -48.53
CA ASN A 352 5.78 8.13 -49.86
C ASN A 352 4.24 8.11 -49.82
N ASN A 353 3.59 7.82 -48.67
CA ASN A 353 2.14 7.76 -48.51
C ASN A 353 1.56 8.71 -47.45
N TYR A 354 2.40 9.49 -46.75
CA TYR A 354 1.95 10.36 -45.66
C TYR A 354 2.62 11.72 -45.78
N GLN A 355 1.83 12.75 -45.47
CA GLN A 355 2.31 14.14 -45.40
C GLN A 355 2.92 14.42 -44.01
N GLN A 356 3.72 15.47 -43.91
CA GLN A 356 4.27 15.94 -42.64
C GLN A 356 3.12 16.38 -41.74
N ARG A 357 3.11 15.88 -40.49
CA ARG A 357 2.11 16.21 -39.46
C ARG A 357 2.80 16.58 -38.16
N LEU A 358 2.25 17.58 -37.49
CA LEU A 358 2.57 17.93 -36.12
C LEU A 358 1.34 17.69 -35.26
N TYR A 359 1.52 16.96 -34.17
CA TYR A 359 0.53 16.78 -33.12
C TYR A 359 1.12 17.32 -31.81
N GLU A 360 0.47 18.30 -31.23
CA GLU A 360 0.82 18.85 -29.93
C GLU A 360 -0.33 18.61 -28.95
N GLU A 361 0.00 18.07 -27.79
CA GLU A 361 -0.93 17.87 -26.68
C GLU A 361 -0.37 18.52 -25.41
N GLN A 362 -1.15 19.38 -24.81
CA GLN A 362 -0.87 19.96 -23.52
C GLN A 362 -1.98 19.62 -22.56
N ASN A 363 -1.64 18.89 -21.49
CA ASN A 363 -2.56 18.46 -20.46
C ASN A 363 -2.19 19.10 -19.12
N SER A 364 -3.13 19.84 -18.55
CA SER A 364 -3.01 20.44 -17.23
C SER A 364 -4.09 19.85 -16.32
N ASN A 365 -3.68 19.27 -15.22
CA ASN A 365 -4.57 18.63 -14.26
C ASN A 365 -4.35 19.17 -12.85
N SER A 366 -5.42 19.37 -12.09
CA SER A 366 -5.38 19.75 -10.68
C SER A 366 -6.38 18.93 -9.89
N ASP A 367 -5.87 18.02 -9.10
CA ASP A 367 -6.66 17.14 -8.23
C ASP A 367 -6.60 17.61 -6.79
N ARG A 368 -7.74 17.59 -6.12
CA ARG A 368 -7.85 17.76 -4.66
C ARG A 368 -8.67 16.61 -4.11
N LYS A 369 -8.06 15.82 -3.23
CA LYS A 369 -8.69 14.65 -2.62
C LYS A 369 -8.66 14.79 -1.12
N GLN A 370 -9.82 14.63 -0.49
CA GLN A 370 -9.99 14.61 0.95
C GLN A 370 -10.68 13.31 1.33
N ASN A 371 -10.02 12.53 2.15
CA ASN A 371 -10.50 11.23 2.55
C ASN A 371 -10.54 11.15 4.07
N HIS A 372 -11.64 10.63 4.60
CA HIS A 372 -11.79 10.25 6.00
C HIS A 372 -12.11 8.76 6.04
N TYR A 373 -11.45 8.05 6.91
CA TYR A 373 -11.63 6.64 7.14
C TYR A 373 -11.70 6.39 8.63
N SER A 374 -12.73 5.70 9.09
CA SER A 374 -12.87 5.25 10.47
C SER A 374 -13.21 3.77 10.49
N GLU A 375 -12.55 3.03 11.34
CA GLU A 375 -12.81 1.62 11.58
C GLU A 375 -12.94 1.38 13.07
N PHE A 376 -13.97 0.64 13.44
CA PHE A 376 -14.16 0.14 14.79
C PHE A 376 -14.31 -1.37 14.71
N SER A 377 -13.62 -2.08 15.57
CA SER A 377 -13.77 -3.52 15.69
C SER A 377 -13.87 -3.92 17.15
N PHE A 378 -14.75 -4.88 17.39
CA PHE A 378 -14.96 -5.50 18.69
C PHE A 378 -15.03 -7.00 18.50
N SER A 379 -14.27 -7.73 19.30
CA SER A 379 -14.41 -9.18 19.38
C SER A 379 -14.44 -9.62 20.83
N ASN A 380 -15.24 -10.64 21.11
CA ASN A 380 -15.30 -11.24 22.42
C ASN A 380 -15.60 -12.74 22.28
N SER A 381 -14.86 -13.58 22.95
CA SER A 381 -14.97 -15.03 22.84
C SER A 381 -14.89 -15.73 24.20
N ASN A 382 -15.56 -16.84 24.31
CA ASN A 382 -15.55 -17.70 25.50
C ASN A 382 -15.94 -19.14 25.12
N ASP A 383 -15.35 -20.13 25.78
CA ASP A 383 -15.63 -21.55 25.52
C ASP A 383 -17.11 -21.98 25.74
N LYS A 384 -17.87 -21.20 26.52
CA LYS A 384 -19.27 -21.55 26.82
C LYS A 384 -20.25 -21.01 25.78
N TRP A 385 -20.09 -19.75 25.37
CA TRP A 385 -21.05 -19.07 24.48
C TRP A 385 -20.50 -18.76 23.10
N GLY A 386 -19.24 -19.13 22.78
CA GLY A 386 -18.68 -18.98 21.46
C GLY A 386 -17.97 -17.62 21.26
N GLU A 387 -17.97 -17.15 20.02
CA GLU A 387 -17.30 -15.92 19.62
C GLU A 387 -18.26 -14.97 18.92
N PHE A 388 -18.25 -13.72 19.37
CA PHE A 388 -18.93 -12.60 18.75
C PHE A 388 -17.92 -11.62 18.20
N ARG A 389 -18.10 -11.18 16.95
CA ARG A 389 -17.32 -10.13 16.30
C ARG A 389 -18.24 -9.07 15.71
N TRP A 390 -17.86 -7.82 15.84
CA TRP A 390 -18.50 -6.68 15.21
C TRP A 390 -17.44 -5.77 14.62
N ASN A 391 -17.60 -5.40 13.34
CA ASN A 391 -16.75 -4.44 12.65
C ASN A 391 -17.62 -3.37 12.01
N GLN A 392 -17.19 -2.11 12.12
CA GLN A 392 -17.81 -0.99 11.46
C GLN A 392 -16.76 -0.20 10.70
N LEU A 393 -17.05 0.09 9.44
CA LEU A 393 -16.23 0.91 8.56
C LEU A 393 -17.04 2.13 8.12
N ILE A 394 -16.49 3.33 8.27
CA ILE A 394 -17.06 4.56 7.79
C ILE A 394 -16.02 5.27 6.93
N THR A 395 -16.37 5.58 5.67
CA THR A 395 -15.52 6.39 4.81
C THR A 395 -16.27 7.58 4.24
N TYR A 396 -15.58 8.70 4.14
CA TYR A 396 -16.04 9.87 3.43
C TYR A 396 -14.95 10.38 2.51
N ASN A 397 -15.27 10.48 1.23
CA ASN A 397 -14.38 10.96 0.19
C ASN A 397 -14.99 12.22 -0.46
N ASN A 398 -14.18 13.25 -0.63
CA ASN A 398 -14.53 14.47 -1.32
C ASN A 398 -13.40 14.82 -2.29
N ASN A 399 -13.63 14.51 -3.56
CA ASN A 399 -12.63 14.67 -4.61
C ASN A 399 -13.09 15.75 -5.57
N LYS A 400 -12.20 16.67 -5.88
CA LYS A 400 -12.41 17.69 -6.91
C LYS A 400 -11.25 17.62 -7.89
N ASP A 401 -11.55 17.26 -9.12
CA ASP A 401 -10.60 17.13 -10.20
C ASP A 401 -10.91 18.18 -11.26
N TRP A 402 -9.90 18.90 -11.70
CA TRP A 402 -9.96 19.82 -12.81
C TRP A 402 -8.92 19.43 -13.84
N GLN A 403 -9.31 19.34 -15.10
CA GLN A 403 -8.44 19.01 -16.21
C GLN A 403 -8.66 19.95 -17.38
N SER A 404 -7.59 20.44 -17.98
CA SER A 404 -7.60 21.14 -19.25
C SER A 404 -6.72 20.40 -20.24
N LEU A 405 -7.30 19.99 -21.34
CA LEU A 405 -6.61 19.31 -22.43
C LEU A 405 -6.65 20.18 -23.67
N TYR A 406 -5.49 20.61 -24.12
CA TYR A 406 -5.30 21.32 -25.39
C TYR A 406 -4.70 20.39 -26.41
N ILE A 407 -5.31 20.30 -27.60
CA ILE A 407 -4.84 19.50 -28.71
C ILE A 407 -4.72 20.39 -29.94
N TYR A 408 -3.55 20.37 -30.58
CA TYR A 408 -3.27 21.08 -31.81
C TYR A 408 -2.76 20.11 -32.86
N ASN A 409 -3.35 20.18 -34.05
CA ASN A 409 -2.93 19.40 -35.21
C ASN A 409 -2.59 20.31 -36.39
N GLU A 410 -1.49 20.03 -37.00
CA GLU A 410 -1.00 20.73 -38.19
C GLU A 410 -0.57 19.74 -39.27
N GLU A 411 -0.91 20.00 -40.51
CA GLU A 411 -0.52 19.20 -41.69
C GLU A 411 0.05 20.14 -42.75
N ASN A 412 1.28 19.86 -43.21
CA ASN A 412 2.00 20.70 -44.16
C ASN A 412 2.10 22.19 -43.78
N ASN A 413 2.40 22.49 -42.49
CA ASN A 413 2.44 23.83 -41.92
C ASN A 413 1.09 24.59 -41.97
N LEU A 414 -0.03 23.88 -42.17
CA LEU A 414 -1.37 24.43 -42.09
C LEU A 414 -2.09 23.81 -40.89
N GLN A 415 -2.66 24.66 -40.06
CA GLN A 415 -3.47 24.20 -38.92
C GLN A 415 -4.69 23.45 -39.44
N THR A 416 -4.83 22.17 -39.06
CA THR A 416 -5.96 21.31 -39.42
C THR A 416 -7.03 21.26 -38.34
N SER A 417 -6.63 21.25 -37.08
CA SER A 417 -7.57 21.32 -35.96
C SER A 417 -6.92 21.86 -34.70
N LYS A 418 -7.73 22.53 -33.88
CA LYS A 418 -7.39 22.98 -32.52
C LYS A 418 -8.58 22.73 -31.62
N SER A 419 -8.35 22.03 -30.52
CA SER A 419 -9.38 21.65 -29.58
C SER A 419 -8.93 21.98 -28.18
N LEU A 420 -9.82 22.53 -27.38
CA LEU A 420 -9.63 22.77 -25.95
C LEU A 420 -10.77 22.12 -25.19
N MET A 421 -10.43 21.17 -24.32
CA MET A 421 -11.39 20.47 -23.47
C MET A 421 -11.14 20.81 -22.01
N HIS A 422 -12.19 21.20 -21.31
CA HIS A 422 -12.17 21.41 -19.87
C HIS A 422 -13.08 20.41 -19.15
N TYR A 423 -12.57 19.82 -18.10
CA TYR A 423 -13.34 18.94 -17.22
C TYR A 423 -13.26 19.47 -15.79
N ASP A 424 -14.40 19.63 -15.14
CA ASP A 424 -14.50 19.91 -13.70
C ASP A 424 -15.38 18.82 -13.07
N ASN A 425 -14.78 17.97 -12.25
CA ASN A 425 -15.46 16.86 -11.60
C ASN A 425 -15.45 17.05 -10.08
N LEU A 426 -16.61 16.95 -9.48
CA LEU A 426 -16.80 16.89 -8.04
C LEU A 426 -17.43 15.56 -7.68
N ASN A 427 -16.70 14.75 -6.92
CA ASN A 427 -17.18 13.46 -6.42
C ASN A 427 -17.20 13.48 -4.90
N LYS A 428 -18.38 13.30 -4.29
CA LYS A 428 -18.56 13.12 -2.86
C LYS A 428 -19.17 11.75 -2.62
N ASN A 429 -18.50 10.94 -1.83
CA ASN A 429 -18.94 9.60 -1.49
C ASN A 429 -18.92 9.40 0.02
N PHE A 430 -20.01 8.89 0.56
CA PHE A 430 -20.16 8.46 1.95
C PHE A 430 -20.51 6.97 1.97
N HIS A 431 -19.72 6.20 2.66
CA HIS A 431 -19.86 4.76 2.75
C HIS A 431 -19.81 4.32 4.21
N VAL A 432 -20.74 3.47 4.59
CA VAL A 432 -20.80 2.79 5.89
C VAL A 432 -20.97 1.30 5.64
N LYS A 433 -20.12 0.50 6.27
CA LYS A 433 -20.21 -0.93 6.26
C LYS A 433 -20.19 -1.44 7.71
N GLU A 434 -21.11 -2.32 8.04
CA GLU A 434 -21.17 -3.01 9.33
C GLU A 434 -21.18 -4.52 9.08
N ASP A 435 -20.30 -5.23 9.77
CA ASP A 435 -20.21 -6.68 9.73
C ASP A 435 -20.37 -7.22 11.15
N VAL A 436 -21.26 -8.18 11.33
CA VAL A 436 -21.49 -8.89 12.58
C VAL A 436 -21.34 -10.37 12.31
N SER A 437 -20.57 -11.06 13.12
CA SER A 437 -20.47 -12.52 13.07
C SER A 437 -20.58 -13.14 14.45
N TYR A 438 -21.19 -14.31 14.50
CA TYR A 438 -21.32 -15.11 15.70
C TYR A 438 -21.06 -16.57 15.37
N VAL A 439 -20.15 -17.18 16.12
CA VAL A 439 -19.76 -18.59 15.99
C VAL A 439 -20.01 -19.30 17.31
N ASN A 440 -20.70 -20.44 17.26
CA ASN A 440 -20.93 -21.28 18.44
C ASN A 440 -21.06 -22.74 18.05
N SER A 441 -21.10 -23.62 19.03
CA SER A 441 -21.40 -25.05 18.86
C SER A 441 -22.62 -25.51 19.67
N ILE A 442 -23.41 -26.36 19.07
CA ILE A 442 -24.54 -27.03 19.72
C ILE A 442 -24.02 -28.22 20.52
N THR A 443 -23.09 -28.95 19.93
CA THR A 443 -22.41 -30.12 20.54
C THR A 443 -20.91 -30.05 20.18
N ASP A 444 -20.14 -31.01 20.68
CA ASP A 444 -18.71 -31.13 20.30
C ASP A 444 -18.51 -31.49 18.82
N ARG A 445 -19.57 -31.89 18.10
CA ARG A 445 -19.53 -32.25 16.68
C ARG A 445 -20.33 -31.31 15.78
N ILE A 446 -21.20 -30.49 16.34
CA ILE A 446 -22.11 -29.63 15.57
C ILE A 446 -21.87 -28.20 15.95
N GLY A 447 -21.49 -27.40 14.99
CA GLY A 447 -21.32 -25.97 15.16
C GLY A 447 -22.04 -25.19 14.09
N TYR A 448 -22.13 -23.88 14.32
CA TYR A 448 -22.75 -22.97 13.38
C TYR A 448 -22.05 -21.60 13.38
N THR A 449 -22.10 -20.97 12.24
CA THR A 449 -21.66 -19.60 12.04
C THR A 449 -22.83 -18.80 11.48
N LEU A 450 -23.07 -17.62 12.06
CA LEU A 450 -24.05 -16.66 11.57
C LEU A 450 -23.31 -15.36 11.27
N GLU A 451 -23.46 -14.85 10.05
CA GLU A 451 -22.86 -13.61 9.64
C GLU A 451 -23.91 -12.69 9.02
N SER A 452 -23.83 -11.43 9.31
CA SER A 452 -24.65 -10.40 8.68
C SER A 452 -23.80 -9.19 8.39
N SER A 453 -23.91 -8.66 7.18
CA SER A 453 -23.28 -7.40 6.83
C SER A 453 -24.26 -6.44 6.16
N VAL A 454 -24.11 -5.17 6.48
CA VAL A 454 -24.85 -4.06 5.86
C VAL A 454 -23.85 -3.09 5.26
N ASP A 455 -24.03 -2.78 3.99
CA ASP A 455 -23.22 -1.82 3.24
C ASP A 455 -24.12 -0.72 2.69
N ILE A 456 -23.86 0.53 3.05
CA ILE A 456 -24.61 1.70 2.61
C ILE A 456 -23.64 2.66 1.92
N ASN A 457 -23.87 2.87 0.65
CA ASN A 457 -23.08 3.79 -0.17
C ASN A 457 -23.97 4.93 -0.70
N LYS A 458 -23.57 6.17 -0.47
CA LYS A 458 -24.23 7.38 -0.97
C LYS A 458 -23.22 8.24 -1.71
N GLY A 459 -23.43 8.43 -3.01
CA GLY A 459 -22.56 9.24 -3.86
C GLY A 459 -23.29 10.41 -4.46
N LYS A 460 -22.57 11.53 -4.62
CA LYS A 460 -22.98 12.69 -5.42
C LYS A 460 -21.81 13.03 -6.33
N ASN A 461 -22.04 12.97 -7.63
CA ASN A 461 -21.07 13.35 -8.64
C ASN A 461 -21.62 14.52 -9.44
N HIS A 462 -20.76 15.43 -9.79
CA HIS A 462 -21.04 16.49 -10.74
C HIS A 462 -19.86 16.56 -11.69
N SER A 463 -20.12 16.43 -12.98
CA SER A 463 -19.11 16.63 -14.01
C SER A 463 -19.56 17.69 -14.99
N LEU A 464 -18.69 18.65 -15.25
CA LEU A 464 -18.85 19.65 -16.28
C LEU A 464 -17.78 19.40 -17.34
N ARG A 465 -18.21 19.28 -18.60
CA ARG A 465 -17.31 19.19 -19.75
C ARG A 465 -17.61 20.35 -20.69
N ILE A 466 -16.57 21.03 -21.14
CA ILE A 466 -16.63 22.10 -22.12
C ILE A 466 -15.66 21.75 -23.24
N ASP A 467 -16.19 21.53 -24.44
CA ASP A 467 -15.38 21.27 -25.63
C ASP A 467 -15.48 22.50 -26.55
N THR A 468 -14.33 23.07 -26.90
CA THR A 468 -14.23 24.16 -27.88
C THR A 468 -13.44 23.66 -29.07
N LEU A 469 -14.06 23.64 -30.24
CA LEU A 469 -13.41 23.27 -31.50
C LEU A 469 -13.26 24.52 -32.36
N GLU A 470 -12.04 24.92 -32.70
CA GLU A 470 -11.77 26.18 -33.41
C GLU A 470 -12.18 26.15 -34.89
N SER A 471 -12.34 24.96 -35.49
CA SER A 471 -12.82 24.78 -36.87
C SER A 471 -14.35 24.92 -37.03
N SER A 472 -15.08 24.91 -35.92
CA SER A 472 -16.51 25.17 -35.89
C SER A 472 -16.80 26.03 -34.66
N THR A 473 -17.62 27.07 -34.81
CA THR A 473 -18.07 27.95 -33.70
C THR A 473 -18.91 27.24 -32.65
N THR A 474 -18.90 25.91 -32.59
CA THR A 474 -19.70 25.09 -31.67
C THR A 474 -18.93 24.85 -30.39
N GLN A 475 -19.33 25.54 -29.32
CA GLN A 475 -18.94 25.16 -27.96
C GLN A 475 -19.99 24.20 -27.41
N THR A 476 -19.59 22.99 -27.03
CA THR A 476 -20.49 22.01 -26.43
C THR A 476 -20.26 21.99 -24.93
N TYR A 477 -21.28 22.28 -24.15
CA TYR A 477 -21.27 22.21 -22.70
C TYR A 477 -22.08 20.99 -22.24
N LEU A 478 -21.49 20.09 -21.49
CA LEU A 478 -22.19 18.95 -20.91
C LEU A 478 -22.05 18.99 -19.40
N THR A 479 -23.16 19.09 -18.69
CA THR A 479 -23.19 19.03 -17.23
C THR A 479 -23.95 17.79 -16.79
N ILE A 480 -23.32 16.94 -15.99
CA ILE A 480 -23.89 15.66 -15.55
C ILE A 480 -23.84 15.55 -14.02
N PRO A 481 -24.81 16.15 -13.29
CA PRO A 481 -24.98 15.83 -11.87
C PRO A 481 -25.62 14.45 -11.71
N SER A 482 -25.03 13.64 -10.87
CA SER A 482 -25.60 12.34 -10.52
C SER A 482 -25.65 12.10 -9.02
N LYS A 483 -26.67 11.40 -8.57
CA LYS A 483 -26.85 10.95 -7.19
C LYS A 483 -27.04 9.43 -7.20
N LEU A 484 -26.31 8.78 -6.32
CA LEU A 484 -26.37 7.33 -6.12
C LEU A 484 -26.66 7.03 -4.65
N ARG A 485 -27.53 6.08 -4.39
CA ARG A 485 -27.63 5.40 -3.11
C ARG A 485 -27.72 3.91 -3.39
N ASN A 486 -26.86 3.15 -2.73
CA ASN A 486 -26.91 1.71 -2.72
C ASN A 486 -26.93 1.22 -1.28
N THR A 487 -27.76 0.25 -0.98
CA THR A 487 -27.80 -0.47 0.30
C THR A 487 -27.76 -1.94 -0.03
N GLU A 488 -26.76 -2.60 0.48
CA GLU A 488 -26.54 -4.03 0.34
C GLU A 488 -26.64 -4.68 1.71
N TRP A 489 -27.39 -5.76 1.82
CA TRP A 489 -27.41 -6.61 2.98
C TRP A 489 -26.99 -8.01 2.56
N ASN A 490 -26.04 -8.58 3.29
CA ASN A 490 -25.59 -9.94 3.13
C ASN A 490 -25.84 -10.68 4.45
N GLY A 491 -26.44 -11.85 4.37
CA GLY A 491 -26.59 -12.78 5.47
C GLY A 491 -25.97 -14.11 5.07
N ASN A 492 -25.23 -14.74 5.97
CA ASN A 492 -24.66 -16.07 5.81
C ASN A 492 -24.95 -16.91 7.04
N ALA A 493 -25.38 -18.14 6.83
CA ALA A 493 -25.56 -19.14 7.86
C ALA A 493 -24.87 -20.43 7.42
N GLN A 494 -23.92 -20.88 8.23
CA GLN A 494 -23.20 -22.13 8.01
C GLN A 494 -23.50 -23.10 9.15
N LEU A 495 -23.81 -24.34 8.83
CA LEU A 495 -23.91 -25.47 9.76
C LEU A 495 -22.73 -26.42 9.45
N ILE A 496 -21.98 -26.77 10.47
CA ILE A 496 -20.81 -27.64 10.37
C ILE A 496 -21.05 -28.91 11.18
N TYR A 497 -20.78 -30.07 10.59
CA TYR A 497 -20.78 -31.36 11.27
C TYR A 497 -19.41 -32.03 11.16
N ILE A 498 -18.78 -32.29 12.31
CA ILE A 498 -17.46 -32.95 12.39
C ILE A 498 -17.70 -34.47 12.32
N LEU A 499 -17.24 -35.06 11.24
CA LEU A 499 -17.29 -36.51 11.02
C LEU A 499 -16.23 -37.24 11.84
N ASN A 500 -15.01 -36.72 11.82
CA ASN A 500 -13.88 -37.27 12.57
C ASN A 500 -13.08 -36.15 13.24
N PRO A 501 -13.16 -36.02 14.57
CA PRO A 501 -12.43 -34.99 15.32
C PRO A 501 -10.89 -35.17 15.33
N GLU A 502 -10.39 -36.40 15.13
CA GLU A 502 -8.92 -36.65 15.19
C GLU A 502 -8.21 -36.09 14.00
N ASN A 503 -8.84 -36.07 12.84
CA ASN A 503 -8.26 -35.55 11.60
C ASN A 503 -9.04 -34.38 10.99
N ASP A 504 -9.90 -33.73 11.79
CA ASP A 504 -10.66 -32.54 11.40
C ASP A 504 -11.53 -32.70 10.13
N THR A 505 -12.00 -33.98 9.87
CA THR A 505 -12.86 -34.23 8.73
C THR A 505 -14.26 -33.75 9.02
N GLN A 506 -14.80 -32.86 8.15
CA GLN A 506 -16.10 -32.23 8.38
C GLN A 506 -16.87 -32.01 7.08
N ILE A 507 -18.18 -31.93 7.25
CA ILE A 507 -19.10 -31.49 6.22
C ILE A 507 -19.78 -30.21 6.67
N SER A 508 -19.95 -29.25 5.77
CA SER A 508 -20.68 -28.03 6.05
C SER A 508 -21.80 -27.80 5.04
N PHE A 509 -22.85 -27.17 5.50
CA PHE A 509 -23.92 -26.62 4.68
C PHE A 509 -23.94 -25.12 4.86
N ASP A 510 -23.82 -24.43 3.75
CA ASP A 510 -23.72 -22.95 3.69
C ASP A 510 -24.94 -22.40 2.95
N TYR A 511 -25.65 -21.45 3.57
CA TYR A 511 -26.74 -20.71 2.96
C TYR A 511 -26.43 -19.23 3.04
N SER A 512 -26.29 -18.57 1.90
CA SER A 512 -26.05 -17.13 1.85
C SER A 512 -27.13 -16.40 1.06
N VAL A 513 -27.52 -15.24 1.55
CA VAL A 513 -28.45 -14.31 0.92
C VAL A 513 -27.78 -12.96 0.76
N LYS A 514 -27.84 -12.41 -0.43
CA LYS A 514 -27.43 -11.04 -0.72
C LYS A 514 -28.61 -10.28 -1.29
N TYR A 515 -28.98 -9.18 -0.63
CA TYR A 515 -30.03 -8.28 -1.08
C TYR A 515 -29.44 -6.91 -1.34
N GLU A 516 -29.61 -6.41 -2.55
CA GLU A 516 -29.16 -5.11 -2.98
C GLU A 516 -30.36 -4.24 -3.35
N ASN A 517 -30.46 -3.06 -2.73
CA ASN A 517 -31.47 -2.04 -3.02
C ASN A 517 -30.75 -0.72 -3.30
N GLY A 518 -30.98 -0.18 -4.47
CA GLY A 518 -30.33 1.06 -4.86
C GLY A 518 -31.16 1.90 -5.79
N TRP A 519 -30.76 3.15 -5.92
CA TRP A 519 -31.26 4.05 -6.95
C TRP A 519 -30.13 4.92 -7.48
N LYS A 520 -30.24 5.26 -8.74
CA LYS A 520 -29.36 6.22 -9.41
C LYS A 520 -30.22 7.24 -10.16
N HIS A 521 -29.94 8.51 -9.94
CA HIS A 521 -30.47 9.62 -10.74
C HIS A 521 -29.31 10.32 -11.41
N GLN A 522 -29.46 10.56 -12.70
CA GLN A 522 -28.51 11.33 -13.50
C GLN A 522 -29.29 12.28 -14.37
N PHE A 523 -28.90 13.54 -14.35
CA PHE A 523 -29.42 14.57 -15.22
C PHE A 523 -28.29 15.06 -16.11
N ALA A 524 -28.55 15.19 -17.40
CA ALA A 524 -27.59 15.73 -18.33
C ALA A 524 -28.22 16.89 -19.10
N TRP A 525 -27.48 17.96 -19.21
CA TRP A 525 -27.87 19.12 -20.02
C TRP A 525 -26.78 19.36 -21.06
N ASN A 526 -27.22 19.52 -22.32
CA ASN A 526 -26.38 20.01 -23.38
C ASN A 526 -26.61 21.52 -23.49
N MET A 527 -25.59 22.30 -23.27
CA MET A 527 -25.63 23.74 -23.38
C MET A 527 -25.11 24.16 -24.76
N LEU A 528 -25.95 24.15 -25.79
CA LEU A 528 -25.61 24.72 -27.10
C LEU A 528 -25.39 26.25 -27.00
N SER A 529 -25.87 26.86 -25.93
CA SER A 529 -25.59 28.23 -25.55
C SER A 529 -25.65 28.34 -24.01
N PRO A 530 -24.79 29.15 -23.36
CA PRO A 530 -24.83 29.37 -21.91
C PRO A 530 -26.19 29.84 -21.37
N THR A 531 -27.03 30.43 -22.25
CA THR A 531 -28.34 31.01 -21.91
C THR A 531 -29.53 30.10 -22.14
N ASN A 532 -29.35 28.95 -22.82
CA ASN A 532 -30.46 28.04 -23.12
C ASN A 532 -30.04 26.55 -22.97
N PRO A 533 -30.04 26.02 -21.74
CA PRO A 533 -29.75 24.62 -21.50
C PRO A 533 -30.86 23.72 -22.06
N GLN A 534 -30.50 22.74 -22.89
CA GLN A 534 -31.40 21.68 -23.34
C GLN A 534 -31.13 20.39 -22.58
N THR A 535 -32.18 19.69 -22.16
CA THR A 535 -32.03 18.39 -21.51
C THR A 535 -31.52 17.38 -22.53
N ASP A 536 -30.43 16.72 -22.20
CA ASP A 536 -29.94 15.55 -22.91
C ASP A 536 -30.70 14.31 -22.43
N GLU A 537 -31.75 13.94 -23.16
CA GLU A 537 -32.63 12.83 -22.82
C GLU A 537 -31.88 11.49 -22.79
N ALA A 538 -30.89 11.31 -23.67
CA ALA A 538 -30.12 10.08 -23.75
C ALA A 538 -29.29 9.83 -22.48
N ASN A 539 -28.75 10.89 -21.88
CA ASN A 539 -27.93 10.84 -20.67
C ASN A 539 -28.70 11.17 -19.39
N THR A 540 -30.01 11.52 -19.48
CA THR A 540 -30.88 11.76 -18.34
C THR A 540 -31.65 10.50 -18.00
N TYR A 541 -31.48 9.98 -16.80
CA TYR A 541 -32.19 8.77 -16.37
C TYR A 541 -32.33 8.66 -14.84
N SER A 542 -33.34 7.90 -14.45
CA SER A 542 -33.59 7.56 -13.04
C SER A 542 -34.08 6.13 -12.95
N TYR A 543 -33.32 5.29 -12.26
CA TYR A 543 -33.75 3.92 -12.03
C TYR A 543 -33.55 3.47 -10.58
N LYS A 544 -34.39 2.50 -10.19
CA LYS A 544 -34.23 1.72 -8.95
C LYS A 544 -33.87 0.29 -9.28
N ILE A 545 -32.98 -0.28 -8.48
CA ILE A 545 -32.61 -1.68 -8.54
C ILE A 545 -33.00 -2.39 -7.25
N ASN A 546 -33.42 -3.63 -7.39
CA ASN A 546 -33.64 -4.55 -6.29
C ASN A 546 -33.14 -5.93 -6.75
N ASN A 547 -31.99 -6.32 -6.29
CA ASN A 547 -31.36 -7.58 -6.67
C ASN A 547 -31.37 -8.51 -5.46
N LEU A 548 -31.67 -9.78 -5.70
CA LEU A 548 -31.60 -10.82 -4.71
C LEU A 548 -30.71 -11.94 -5.24
N THR A 549 -29.69 -12.29 -4.50
CA THR A 549 -28.86 -13.46 -4.77
C THR A 549 -28.96 -14.41 -3.59
N GLN A 550 -29.23 -15.67 -3.87
CA GLN A 550 -29.23 -16.75 -2.90
C GLN A 550 -28.23 -17.81 -3.35
N LYS A 551 -27.47 -18.35 -2.42
CA LYS A 551 -26.49 -19.42 -2.70
C LYS A 551 -26.66 -20.50 -1.63
N GLN A 552 -26.72 -21.73 -2.06
CA GLN A 552 -26.71 -22.92 -1.21
C GLN A 552 -25.50 -23.76 -1.63
N GLU A 553 -24.69 -24.15 -0.68
CA GLU A 553 -23.47 -24.91 -0.95
C GLU A 553 -23.27 -25.97 0.12
N VAL A 554 -22.82 -27.14 -0.29
CA VAL A 554 -22.34 -28.21 0.59
C VAL A 554 -20.82 -28.29 0.37
N SER A 555 -20.09 -28.31 1.48
CA SER A 555 -18.64 -28.44 1.44
C SER A 555 -18.19 -29.63 2.27
N PHE A 556 -17.16 -30.30 1.79
CA PHE A 556 -16.53 -31.43 2.45
C PHE A 556 -15.04 -31.15 2.61
N HIS A 557 -14.59 -31.12 3.87
CA HIS A 557 -13.20 -30.93 4.25
C HIS A 557 -12.63 -32.21 4.84
N PHE A 558 -11.47 -32.66 4.36
CA PHE A 558 -10.78 -33.86 4.85
C PHE A 558 -9.30 -33.82 4.56
N PHE A 559 -8.54 -34.69 5.21
CA PHE A 559 -7.11 -34.85 5.01
C PHE A 559 -6.81 -36.16 4.28
N PRO A 560 -6.64 -36.15 2.94
CA PRO A 560 -6.29 -37.36 2.19
C PRO A 560 -4.89 -37.89 2.53
N PHE A 561 -3.97 -37.01 2.92
CA PHE A 561 -2.62 -37.34 3.30
C PHE A 561 -2.19 -36.49 4.51
N GLN A 562 -1.16 -36.92 5.22
CA GLN A 562 -0.58 -36.16 6.32
C GLN A 562 -0.15 -34.75 5.87
N LYS A 563 -0.56 -33.73 6.60
CA LYS A 563 -0.30 -32.31 6.28
C LYS A 563 -0.92 -31.82 4.96
N THR A 564 -1.85 -32.55 4.38
CA THR A 564 -2.53 -32.15 3.14
C THR A 564 -4.02 -32.15 3.38
N SER A 565 -4.67 -30.99 3.33
CA SER A 565 -6.13 -30.87 3.34
C SER A 565 -6.71 -30.85 1.92
N CYS A 566 -7.92 -31.30 1.81
CA CYS A 566 -8.75 -31.23 0.61
C CYS A 566 -10.10 -30.65 0.96
N ASP A 567 -10.52 -29.61 0.21
CA ASP A 567 -11.82 -29.01 0.29
C ASP A 567 -12.54 -29.21 -1.04
N ILE A 568 -13.74 -29.73 -0.99
CA ILE A 568 -14.61 -29.89 -2.14
C ILE A 568 -15.92 -29.22 -1.81
N SER A 569 -16.36 -28.27 -2.62
CA SER A 569 -17.66 -27.64 -2.48
C SER A 569 -18.46 -27.67 -3.77
N ALA A 570 -19.77 -27.84 -3.64
CA ALA A 570 -20.72 -27.80 -4.74
C ALA A 570 -22.04 -27.19 -4.29
N GLY A 571 -22.65 -26.41 -5.16
CA GLY A 571 -23.90 -25.75 -4.80
C GLY A 571 -24.60 -25.08 -5.99
N LEU A 572 -25.63 -24.32 -5.66
CA LEU A 572 -26.43 -23.55 -6.58
C LEU A 572 -26.51 -22.11 -6.16
N LYS A 573 -26.40 -21.22 -7.13
CA LYS A 573 -26.56 -19.77 -6.97
C LYS A 573 -27.69 -19.28 -7.85
N GLU A 574 -28.67 -18.65 -7.23
CA GLU A 574 -29.77 -17.97 -7.90
C GLU A 574 -29.57 -16.46 -7.77
N THR A 575 -29.63 -15.72 -8.88
CA THR A 575 -29.56 -14.25 -8.90
C THR A 575 -30.77 -13.69 -9.64
N THR A 576 -31.64 -12.99 -8.93
CA THR A 576 -32.80 -12.28 -9.48
C THR A 576 -32.47 -10.78 -9.53
N LEU A 577 -32.44 -10.22 -10.73
CA LEU A 577 -32.25 -8.82 -10.99
C LEU A 577 -33.59 -8.15 -11.29
N LYS A 578 -33.88 -7.03 -10.63
CA LYS A 578 -35.07 -6.21 -10.87
C LYS A 578 -34.64 -4.75 -11.06
N ARG A 579 -35.16 -4.13 -12.13
CA ARG A 579 -35.00 -2.71 -12.39
C ARG A 579 -36.37 -2.08 -12.64
N LYS A 580 -36.58 -0.90 -12.03
CA LYS A 580 -37.72 -0.03 -12.32
C LYS A 580 -37.18 1.30 -12.83
N GLU A 581 -37.63 1.74 -13.98
CA GLU A 581 -37.26 3.00 -14.62
C GLU A 581 -38.52 3.72 -15.08
N LYS A 582 -38.53 5.07 -15.05
CA LYS A 582 -39.78 5.85 -15.22
C LYS A 582 -40.37 5.74 -16.63
N GLU A 583 -39.52 5.58 -17.64
CA GLU A 583 -39.93 5.61 -19.07
C GLU A 583 -39.58 4.32 -19.81
N MET A 584 -39.26 3.26 -19.07
CA MET A 584 -38.91 1.97 -19.62
C MET A 584 -39.68 0.84 -18.94
N ASP A 585 -39.87 -0.27 -19.65
CA ASP A 585 -40.47 -1.46 -19.07
C ASP A 585 -39.71 -1.96 -17.86
N ASN A 586 -40.47 -2.43 -16.87
CA ASN A 586 -39.90 -3.06 -15.68
C ASN A 586 -39.14 -4.32 -16.10
N TYR A 587 -37.87 -4.37 -15.77
CA TYR A 587 -37.01 -5.49 -16.07
C TYR A 587 -36.92 -6.44 -14.89
N ARG A 588 -37.14 -7.75 -15.13
CA ARG A 588 -36.91 -8.82 -14.16
C ARG A 588 -36.30 -10.03 -14.87
N LYS A 589 -35.17 -10.50 -14.37
CA LYS A 589 -34.54 -11.72 -14.88
C LYS A 589 -33.89 -12.50 -13.75
N THR A 590 -34.05 -13.82 -13.80
CA THR A 590 -33.42 -14.74 -12.84
C THR A 590 -32.40 -15.60 -13.57
N PHE A 591 -31.22 -15.71 -12.97
CA PHE A 591 -30.13 -16.54 -13.42
C PHE A 591 -29.85 -17.61 -12.36
N ILE A 592 -29.84 -18.87 -12.76
CA ILE A 592 -29.48 -20.01 -11.91
C ILE A 592 -28.16 -20.58 -12.44
N SER A 593 -27.23 -20.85 -11.55
CA SER A 593 -25.90 -21.33 -11.92
C SER A 593 -25.31 -22.26 -10.86
N PRO A 594 -24.60 -23.32 -11.28
CA PRO A 594 -23.85 -24.14 -10.35
C PRO A 594 -22.64 -23.39 -9.77
N THR A 595 -22.25 -23.73 -8.55
CA THR A 595 -20.98 -23.37 -7.95
C THR A 595 -20.19 -24.62 -7.67
N VAL A 596 -18.91 -24.63 -8.01
CA VAL A 596 -17.99 -25.75 -7.74
C VAL A 596 -16.64 -25.17 -7.36
N ALA A 597 -16.07 -25.68 -6.28
CA ALA A 597 -14.69 -25.43 -5.95
C ALA A 597 -14.03 -26.71 -5.42
N ILE A 598 -12.78 -26.90 -5.76
CA ILE A 598 -11.93 -27.99 -5.29
C ILE A 598 -10.58 -27.38 -4.95
N SER A 599 -10.10 -27.61 -3.73
CA SER A 599 -8.75 -27.16 -3.35
C SER A 599 -8.00 -28.23 -2.58
N PHE A 600 -6.71 -28.30 -2.83
CA PHE A 600 -5.74 -29.08 -2.10
C PHE A 600 -4.71 -28.14 -1.51
N VAL A 601 -4.39 -28.27 -0.25
CA VAL A 601 -3.37 -27.47 0.42
C VAL A 601 -2.47 -28.39 1.24
N HIS A 602 -1.21 -28.43 0.85
CA HIS A 602 -0.16 -29.10 1.62
C HIS A 602 0.62 -28.06 2.41
N THR A 603 0.70 -28.25 3.70
CA THR A 603 1.38 -27.33 4.60
C THR A 603 2.45 -28.05 5.35
N ASP A 604 3.69 -27.80 4.95
CA ASP A 604 4.90 -28.09 5.73
C ASP A 604 5.75 -26.84 5.76
N ILE A 605 6.57 -26.69 6.79
CA ILE A 605 7.34 -25.47 7.01
C ILE A 605 8.37 -25.22 5.91
N THR A 606 8.97 -26.28 5.38
CA THR A 606 9.99 -26.21 4.32
C THR A 606 9.44 -26.42 2.92
N LYS A 607 8.21 -26.90 2.83
CA LYS A 607 7.53 -27.19 1.55
C LYS A 607 6.04 -26.93 1.70
N SER A 608 5.52 -26.01 0.93
CA SER A 608 4.09 -25.78 0.82
C SER A 608 3.67 -25.81 -0.64
N TRP A 609 2.50 -26.37 -0.91
CA TRP A 609 1.89 -26.25 -2.22
C TRP A 609 0.36 -26.20 -2.08
N SER A 610 -0.27 -25.53 -3.01
CA SER A 610 -1.71 -25.51 -3.13
C SER A 610 -2.12 -25.65 -4.59
N ALA A 611 -3.21 -26.39 -4.81
CA ALA A 611 -3.83 -26.50 -6.12
C ALA A 611 -5.32 -26.23 -5.95
N ALA A 612 -5.89 -25.33 -6.73
CA ALA A 612 -7.29 -24.99 -6.62
C ALA A 612 -7.93 -24.87 -8.01
N TYR A 613 -9.17 -25.34 -8.10
CA TYR A 613 -10.08 -25.08 -9.19
C TYR A 613 -11.33 -24.41 -8.66
N ARG A 614 -11.79 -23.35 -9.32
CA ARG A 614 -13.05 -22.67 -8.97
C ARG A 614 -13.84 -22.32 -10.23
N LEU A 615 -15.14 -22.59 -10.18
CA LEU A 615 -16.11 -22.12 -11.15
C LEU A 615 -16.79 -20.86 -10.60
N HIS A 616 -16.44 -19.71 -11.17
CA HIS A 616 -17.11 -18.45 -10.85
C HIS A 616 -18.19 -18.17 -11.90
N ASN A 617 -19.35 -17.71 -11.43
CA ASN A 617 -20.44 -17.29 -12.29
C ASN A 617 -20.77 -15.83 -12.08
N PHE A 618 -20.96 -15.10 -13.17
CA PHE A 618 -21.25 -13.67 -13.18
C PHE A 618 -22.54 -13.42 -13.95
N ALA A 619 -23.60 -13.01 -13.24
CA ALA A 619 -24.74 -12.42 -13.89
C ALA A 619 -24.37 -11.08 -14.51
N PRO A 620 -24.91 -10.68 -15.67
CA PRO A 620 -24.70 -9.36 -16.22
C PRO A 620 -25.16 -8.28 -15.25
N ASN A 621 -24.45 -7.16 -15.19
CA ASN A 621 -24.89 -6.04 -14.36
C ASN A 621 -26.05 -5.27 -15.05
N ILE A 622 -26.78 -4.49 -14.27
CA ILE A 622 -27.99 -3.81 -14.74
C ILE A 622 -27.68 -2.78 -15.86
N VAL A 623 -26.50 -2.21 -15.87
CA VAL A 623 -26.07 -1.25 -16.93
C VAL A 623 -25.84 -1.98 -18.25
N GLN A 624 -25.22 -3.17 -18.20
CA GLN A 624 -25.03 -4.02 -19.40
C GLN A 624 -26.35 -4.52 -19.99
N LEU A 625 -27.41 -4.58 -19.18
CA LEU A 625 -28.75 -5.05 -19.59
C LEU A 625 -29.66 -3.89 -20.03
N ARG A 626 -29.21 -2.63 -19.91
CA ARG A 626 -30.01 -1.44 -20.23
C ARG A 626 -29.85 -1.10 -21.71
N PRO A 627 -30.90 -1.17 -22.54
CA PRO A 627 -30.78 -0.98 -23.99
C PRO A 627 -30.63 0.49 -24.42
N GLN A 628 -30.69 1.45 -23.49
CA GLN A 628 -30.56 2.87 -23.80
C GLN A 628 -29.13 3.20 -24.23
N ILE A 629 -29.02 4.07 -25.23
CA ILE A 629 -27.75 4.55 -25.76
C ILE A 629 -27.17 5.58 -24.80
N ASP A 630 -25.96 5.37 -24.36
CA ASP A 630 -25.13 6.35 -23.65
C ASP A 630 -24.24 7.03 -24.71
N ASN A 631 -24.48 8.31 -24.95
CA ASN A 631 -23.73 9.16 -25.86
C ASN A 631 -22.91 10.23 -25.12
N SER A 632 -22.63 10.04 -23.83
CA SER A 632 -21.82 10.96 -23.02
C SER A 632 -20.41 11.17 -23.60
N ASN A 633 -19.92 10.19 -24.38
CA ASN A 633 -18.78 10.35 -25.25
C ASN A 633 -19.27 10.34 -26.72
N PRO A 634 -19.21 11.47 -27.43
CA PRO A 634 -19.71 11.55 -28.81
C PRO A 634 -18.96 10.65 -29.78
N TYR A 635 -17.73 10.24 -29.44
CA TYR A 635 -16.91 9.34 -30.25
C TYR A 635 -17.15 7.86 -29.94
N MET A 636 -17.91 7.53 -28.92
CA MET A 636 -18.15 6.17 -28.48
C MET A 636 -19.55 5.99 -27.88
N LEU A 637 -20.50 5.65 -28.73
CA LEU A 637 -21.85 5.32 -28.28
C LEU A 637 -21.85 3.93 -27.60
N ARG A 638 -22.47 3.83 -26.46
CA ARG A 638 -22.59 2.58 -25.71
C ARG A 638 -24.06 2.23 -25.47
N SER A 639 -24.43 0.99 -25.73
CA SER A 639 -25.76 0.47 -25.41
C SER A 639 -25.64 -0.90 -24.77
N GLY A 640 -26.46 -1.18 -23.76
CA GLY A 640 -26.54 -2.49 -23.16
C GLY A 640 -27.41 -3.46 -23.97
N ASN A 641 -27.26 -4.75 -23.70
CA ASN A 641 -28.03 -5.80 -24.33
C ASN A 641 -28.87 -6.56 -23.28
N PRO A 642 -30.21 -6.49 -23.29
CA PRO A 642 -31.07 -7.16 -22.35
C PRO A 642 -31.01 -8.70 -22.43
N ASN A 643 -30.53 -9.23 -23.58
CA ASN A 643 -30.45 -10.66 -23.83
C ASN A 643 -29.12 -11.30 -23.39
N LEU A 644 -28.24 -10.56 -22.73
CA LEU A 644 -26.97 -11.10 -22.24
C LEU A 644 -27.19 -12.33 -21.35
N LYS A 645 -26.40 -13.35 -21.60
CA LYS A 645 -26.30 -14.54 -20.77
C LYS A 645 -25.30 -14.32 -19.63
N GLN A 646 -25.44 -15.11 -18.57
CA GLN A 646 -24.40 -15.14 -17.52
C GLN A 646 -23.09 -15.69 -18.08
N SER A 647 -21.97 -15.19 -17.55
CA SER A 647 -20.64 -15.68 -17.90
C SER A 647 -20.08 -16.58 -16.82
N TYR A 648 -19.29 -17.55 -17.24
CA TYR A 648 -18.60 -18.50 -16.38
C TYR A 648 -17.10 -18.31 -16.52
N LEU A 649 -16.40 -18.31 -15.38
CA LEU A 649 -14.95 -18.26 -15.33
C LEU A 649 -14.45 -19.51 -14.61
N HIS A 650 -13.78 -20.38 -15.34
CA HIS A 650 -13.02 -21.49 -14.78
C HIS A 650 -11.64 -20.98 -14.41
N SER A 651 -11.28 -21.03 -13.15
CA SER A 651 -9.94 -20.62 -12.69
C SER A 651 -9.21 -21.81 -12.08
N PHE A 652 -7.95 -21.96 -12.47
CA PHE A 652 -7.01 -22.94 -11.96
C PHE A 652 -5.83 -22.18 -11.37
N LEU A 653 -5.48 -22.48 -10.13
CA LEU A 653 -4.34 -21.91 -9.44
C LEU A 653 -3.48 -23.06 -8.92
N PHE A 654 -2.18 -23.00 -9.19
CA PHE A 654 -1.19 -23.83 -8.54
C PHE A 654 -0.09 -22.94 -7.96
N ASN A 655 0.24 -23.16 -6.71
CA ASN A 655 1.32 -22.45 -6.03
C ASN A 655 2.17 -23.49 -5.30
N CYS A 656 3.48 -23.39 -5.43
CA CYS A 656 4.42 -24.27 -4.74
C CYS A 656 5.62 -23.45 -4.28
N ASN A 657 5.96 -23.56 -3.01
CA ASN A 657 7.16 -23.00 -2.41
C ASN A 657 7.95 -24.11 -1.71
N ARG A 658 9.24 -24.16 -1.95
CA ARG A 658 10.14 -25.15 -1.36
C ARG A 658 11.47 -24.52 -0.97
N MET A 659 11.89 -24.78 0.24
CA MET A 659 13.23 -24.48 0.74
C MET A 659 14.19 -25.61 0.33
N LEU A 660 15.32 -25.28 -0.30
CA LEU A 660 16.29 -26.24 -0.82
C LEU A 660 17.60 -26.16 -0.05
N GLY A 661 18.06 -27.32 0.41
CA GLY A 661 19.41 -27.56 0.92
C GLY A 661 19.79 -26.83 2.20
N LYS A 662 21.04 -26.95 2.58
CA LYS A 662 21.64 -26.39 3.82
C LYS A 662 21.81 -24.83 3.73
N HIS A 663 21.66 -24.24 2.55
CA HIS A 663 21.90 -22.81 2.30
C HIS A 663 20.61 -21.99 2.22
N ASN A 664 19.47 -22.59 2.59
CA ASN A 664 18.15 -21.91 2.65
C ASN A 664 17.71 -21.24 1.33
N HIS A 665 18.07 -21.84 0.19
CA HIS A 665 17.54 -21.41 -1.10
C HIS A 665 16.04 -21.73 -1.16
N THR A 666 15.22 -20.77 -1.62
CA THR A 666 13.79 -20.97 -1.81
C THR A 666 13.46 -20.90 -3.29
N ILE A 667 12.68 -21.87 -3.75
CA ILE A 667 12.08 -21.86 -5.09
C ILE A 667 10.57 -21.73 -4.93
N GLY A 668 9.99 -20.71 -5.59
CA GLY A 668 8.54 -20.50 -5.71
C GLY A 668 8.09 -20.69 -7.17
N VAL A 669 6.99 -21.40 -7.36
CA VAL A 669 6.33 -21.58 -8.66
C VAL A 669 4.87 -21.22 -8.52
N ILE A 670 4.36 -20.29 -9.35
CA ILE A 670 2.96 -19.89 -9.40
C ILE A 670 2.49 -20.11 -10.82
N ILE A 671 1.42 -20.89 -10.98
CA ILE A 671 0.74 -21.12 -12.26
C ILE A 671 -0.70 -20.67 -12.09
N ASN A 672 -1.13 -19.73 -12.91
CA ASN A 672 -2.51 -19.26 -12.91
C ASN A 672 -3.06 -19.40 -14.35
N ALA A 673 -4.16 -20.12 -14.51
CA ALA A 673 -4.84 -20.29 -15.77
C ALA A 673 -6.34 -20.03 -15.62
N SER A 674 -6.94 -19.36 -16.59
CA SER A 674 -8.38 -19.11 -16.56
C SER A 674 -9.00 -19.22 -17.94
N ILE A 675 -10.21 -19.76 -17.99
CA ILE A 675 -11.04 -19.86 -19.21
C ILE A 675 -12.36 -19.19 -18.94
N ARG A 676 -12.75 -18.22 -19.76
CA ARG A 676 -14.03 -17.52 -19.61
C ARG A 676 -14.98 -17.88 -20.75
N GLN A 677 -16.18 -18.27 -20.40
CA GLN A 677 -17.28 -18.57 -21.33
C GLN A 677 -18.32 -17.44 -21.26
N HIS A 678 -18.97 -17.15 -22.38
CA HIS A 678 -19.99 -16.10 -22.53
C HIS A 678 -19.50 -14.71 -22.01
N SER A 679 -18.25 -14.37 -22.31
CA SER A 679 -17.75 -13.02 -21.97
C SER A 679 -18.55 -11.99 -22.79
N PRO A 680 -19.15 -10.98 -22.12
CA PRO A 680 -19.75 -9.88 -22.86
C PRO A 680 -18.62 -9.10 -23.56
N VAL A 681 -18.67 -9.02 -24.88
CA VAL A 681 -17.74 -8.27 -25.72
C VAL A 681 -18.47 -7.05 -26.24
N ALA A 682 -17.85 -5.86 -26.16
CA ALA A 682 -18.35 -4.69 -26.83
C ALA A 682 -18.25 -4.90 -28.35
N LYS A 683 -19.39 -4.76 -29.04
CA LYS A 683 -19.41 -4.72 -30.50
C LYS A 683 -19.21 -3.26 -30.91
N THR A 684 -18.09 -2.96 -31.56
CA THR A 684 -17.84 -1.68 -32.24
C THR A 684 -18.41 -1.78 -33.64
N THR A 685 -19.31 -0.89 -33.99
CA THR A 685 -19.86 -0.73 -35.36
C THR A 685 -19.41 0.58 -35.93
#